data_259aa2c63cb5be793de9cb1ec87b1fe2
#
_entry.id   259aa2c63cb5be793de9cb1ec87b1fe2
#
_cell.length_a   1.000
_cell.length_b   1.000
_cell.length_c   1.000
_cell.angle_alpha   90.00
_cell.angle_beta   90.00
_cell.angle_gamma   90.00
#
_symmetry.space_group_name_H-M   'P 1'
#
loop_
_entity.id
_entity.type
_entity.pdbx_description
1 polymer ?
#
loop_
_entity_poly.entity_id
_entity_poly.type
_entity_poly.pdbx_seq_one_letter_code
_entity_poly.pdbx_strand_id
1 'polypeptide(L)'
;MKYHPNDIITSAQKLSRRTLLVGALQLGVVTALGARMRFLQVQEAERFRLLAEENRINMRLLPPARGVMFDRDGRPVAANVPNYRILLVREETEDVDQVLAQLQKLIAINPSDLEKARKELSRRSAFVPVTITENLNWNDFARVAANAPALPGLLTDVGLSRIYPQKENLAHVVGYVGPVSDYYLSRTKDSDPLLQIPRFQVGKTGVEAQMEHRLRGSAGHQRIEVNAVGRVMRELERAEGQPGGTVKLTIDSKIQNFALARMDGLSASAVVIDCETGDLWAVASSPSFDPNLFVRGISSKNYNALRDDVFGPLRAKAVQGTYAPASTFKMITALAALEDGVLSPDDTVFCPGHFEISNNRFHCWKRQGHGALNIEDSIAQSCDVFFYSISQKVGIDKISAMARRFGLGEYHDLPLSAVSRGVTPTRAWKEKSFGQPWLLGDTVNASIGQGYVLASPLQLAIMAARLGTGRAVQPRLVQSIDDTAMPLGKGAPLDVDPEHLKVVQRAMFAVTNTKNGTAYSKRIVSPDLQMAGKTGTAQVRRITAEERLTGVIPNEDLPWEKRDHALFVDYAPYDNPKVAVAVIVEHGGGGSATAAPIARDVTLFALTGQMPELSHYPAGVKAQIKQEQEELAPKLFDWSTLDKKGQVQT
;
A
#
# COMPACT_ATOMS: atom_id res chain seq x y z
N MET A 1 41.48 -12.73 -99.18
CA MET A 1 41.09 -11.32 -98.98
C MET A 1 42.36 -10.54 -98.64
N LYS A 2 42.81 -9.67 -99.56
CA LYS A 2 43.98 -8.80 -99.28
C LYS A 2 43.50 -7.60 -98.50
N TYR A 3 43.94 -7.45 -97.25
CA TYR A 3 43.68 -6.26 -96.46
C TYR A 3 44.49 -5.10 -97.02
N HIS A 4 43.80 -3.99 -97.31
CA HIS A 4 44.46 -2.78 -97.75
C HIS A 4 45.08 -2.05 -96.54
N PRO A 5 46.38 -1.58 -96.64
CA PRO A 5 47.05 -0.95 -95.51
C PRO A 5 46.29 0.28 -94.94
N ASN A 6 45.53 0.99 -95.82
CA ASN A 6 44.75 2.15 -95.41
C ASN A 6 43.53 1.86 -94.48
N ASP A 7 42.97 0.64 -94.57
CA ASP A 7 41.82 0.25 -93.72
C ASP A 7 42.27 0.01 -92.27
N ILE A 8 43.53 -0.46 -92.12
CA ILE A 8 44.08 -0.66 -90.77
C ILE A 8 44.38 0.66 -90.06
N ILE A 9 44.90 1.67 -90.81
CA ILE A 9 45.23 2.98 -90.26
C ILE A 9 43.94 3.74 -89.92
N THR A 10 42.90 3.66 -90.77
CA THR A 10 41.61 4.33 -90.50
C THR A 10 40.83 3.67 -89.35
N SER A 11 40.92 2.36 -89.25
CA SER A 11 40.34 1.62 -88.13
C SER A 11 41.08 1.90 -86.84
N ALA A 12 42.43 1.95 -86.88
CA ALA A 12 43.26 2.28 -85.71
C ALA A 12 42.96 3.73 -85.18
N GLN A 13 42.79 4.70 -86.10
CA GLN A 13 42.47 6.07 -85.73
C GLN A 13 41.02 6.21 -85.14
N LYS A 14 40.08 5.47 -85.65
CA LYS A 14 38.70 5.45 -85.12
C LYS A 14 38.66 4.73 -83.78
N LEU A 15 39.41 3.63 -83.62
CA LEU A 15 39.55 2.95 -82.33
C LEU A 15 40.23 3.85 -81.31
N SER A 16 41.28 4.58 -81.70
CA SER A 16 41.98 5.48 -80.77
C SER A 16 41.12 6.64 -80.25
N ARG A 17 40.26 7.23 -81.08
CA ARG A 17 39.34 8.26 -80.64
C ARG A 17 38.28 7.75 -79.63
N ARG A 18 37.75 6.56 -79.89
CA ARG A 18 36.79 5.93 -78.92
C ARG A 18 37.51 5.50 -77.66
N THR A 19 38.68 4.97 -77.76
CA THR A 19 39.55 4.58 -76.65
C THR A 19 39.95 5.79 -75.80
N LEU A 20 40.26 6.95 -76.45
CA LEU A 20 40.56 8.20 -75.80
C LEU A 20 39.32 8.75 -75.05
N LEU A 21 38.10 8.69 -75.62
CA LEU A 21 36.89 9.13 -74.96
C LEU A 21 36.53 8.24 -73.76
N VAL A 22 36.64 6.93 -73.91
CA VAL A 22 36.44 6.01 -72.80
C VAL A 22 37.49 6.19 -71.72
N GLY A 23 38.74 6.36 -72.10
CA GLY A 23 39.85 6.62 -71.19
C GLY A 23 39.70 7.95 -70.43
N ALA A 24 39.24 9.02 -71.14
CA ALA A 24 39.00 10.30 -70.55
C ALA A 24 37.80 10.23 -69.54
N LEU A 25 36.74 9.47 -69.88
CA LEU A 25 35.61 9.22 -68.98
C LEU A 25 36.04 8.44 -67.73
N GLN A 26 36.83 7.37 -67.92
CA GLN A 26 37.39 6.61 -66.81
C GLN A 26 38.30 7.45 -65.93
N LEU A 27 39.17 8.25 -66.52
CA LEU A 27 40.05 9.16 -65.79
C LEU A 27 39.26 10.17 -65.04
N GLY A 28 38.17 10.72 -65.61
CA GLY A 28 37.22 11.63 -64.94
C GLY A 28 36.56 10.98 -63.73
N VAL A 29 36.07 9.73 -63.88
CA VAL A 29 35.47 8.96 -62.77
C VAL A 29 36.52 8.69 -61.69
N VAL A 30 37.71 8.25 -62.04
CA VAL A 30 38.78 7.98 -61.07
C VAL A 30 39.24 9.24 -60.37
N THR A 31 39.31 10.39 -61.07
CA THR A 31 39.65 11.68 -60.49
C THR A 31 38.54 12.14 -59.53
N ALA A 32 37.27 11.99 -59.91
CA ALA A 32 36.13 12.31 -59.04
C ALA A 32 36.10 11.41 -57.80
N LEU A 33 36.34 10.12 -57.97
CA LEU A 33 36.46 9.19 -56.83
C LEU A 33 37.64 9.52 -55.93
N GLY A 34 38.83 9.83 -56.53
CA GLY A 34 40.01 10.26 -55.78
C GLY A 34 39.80 11.57 -55.03
N ALA A 35 39.15 12.54 -55.67
CA ALA A 35 38.78 13.82 -55.03
C ALA A 35 37.77 13.58 -53.88
N ARG A 36 36.78 12.70 -54.10
CA ARG A 36 35.82 12.30 -53.06
C ARG A 36 36.50 11.54 -51.91
N MET A 37 37.41 10.64 -52.24
CA MET A 37 38.19 9.92 -51.23
C MET A 37 39.06 10.88 -50.40
N ARG A 38 39.74 11.83 -51.06
CA ARG A 38 40.53 12.85 -50.38
C ARG A 38 39.65 13.73 -49.50
N PHE A 39 38.47 14.15 -49.95
CA PHE A 39 37.51 14.92 -49.18
C PHE A 39 37.10 14.14 -47.91
N LEU A 40 36.71 12.88 -48.05
CA LEU A 40 36.26 12.04 -46.94
C LEU A 40 37.39 11.68 -45.97
N GLN A 41 38.62 11.38 -46.50
CA GLN A 41 39.73 10.88 -45.70
C GLN A 41 40.65 11.96 -45.14
N VAL A 42 40.63 13.17 -45.69
CA VAL A 42 41.51 14.27 -45.24
C VAL A 42 40.71 15.45 -44.70
N GLN A 43 39.70 15.95 -45.41
CA GLN A 43 38.95 17.14 -44.98
C GLN A 43 37.88 16.82 -43.95
N GLU A 44 37.19 15.71 -44.08
CA GLU A 44 36.15 15.25 -43.15
C GLU A 44 36.64 14.11 -42.23
N ALA A 45 37.93 13.75 -42.30
CA ALA A 45 38.51 12.60 -41.59
C ALA A 45 38.25 12.67 -40.08
N GLU A 46 38.44 13.83 -39.44
CA GLU A 46 38.22 14.02 -38.01
C GLU A 46 36.72 13.89 -37.66
N ARG A 47 35.85 14.46 -38.49
CA ARG A 47 34.42 14.35 -38.32
C ARG A 47 33.91 12.91 -38.43
N PHE A 48 34.34 12.20 -39.45
CA PHE A 48 33.99 10.77 -39.61
C PHE A 48 34.63 9.87 -38.55
N ARG A 49 35.80 10.24 -38.05
CA ARG A 49 36.46 9.56 -36.94
C ARG A 49 35.69 9.79 -35.63
N LEU A 50 35.29 11.01 -35.35
CA LEU A 50 34.43 11.35 -34.23
C LEU A 50 33.09 10.61 -34.29
N LEU A 51 32.41 10.62 -35.44
CA LEU A 51 31.16 9.87 -35.65
C LEU A 51 31.35 8.36 -35.52
N ALA A 52 32.48 7.83 -35.98
CA ALA A 52 32.80 6.42 -35.82
C ALA A 52 33.14 6.06 -34.37
N GLU A 53 33.78 6.96 -33.62
CA GLU A 53 34.06 6.81 -32.19
C GLU A 53 32.76 6.93 -31.36
N GLU A 54 31.90 7.87 -31.69
CA GLU A 54 30.56 7.98 -31.04
C GLU A 54 29.70 6.74 -31.32
N ASN A 55 29.69 6.19 -32.52
CA ASN A 55 28.96 4.97 -32.85
C ASN A 55 29.59 3.70 -32.26
N ARG A 56 30.85 3.74 -31.86
CA ARG A 56 31.61 2.60 -31.30
C ARG A 56 31.42 2.50 -29.79
N ILE A 57 31.15 3.62 -29.11
CA ILE A 57 30.99 3.66 -27.67
C ILE A 57 29.49 3.75 -27.34
N ASN A 58 28.99 2.77 -26.63
CA ASN A 58 27.62 2.76 -26.14
C ASN A 58 27.60 2.88 -24.61
N MET A 59 26.67 3.66 -24.10
CA MET A 59 26.48 3.81 -22.66
C MET A 59 25.31 2.94 -22.23
N ARG A 60 25.56 1.99 -21.33
CA ARG A 60 24.52 1.16 -20.69
C ARG A 60 24.31 1.65 -19.26
N LEU A 61 23.06 1.88 -18.89
CA LEU A 61 22.70 2.20 -17.51
C LEU A 61 22.76 0.93 -16.66
N LEU A 62 23.29 1.09 -15.44
CA LEU A 62 23.32 0.07 -14.41
C LEU A 62 22.27 0.39 -13.35
N PRO A 63 21.22 -0.45 -13.19
CA PRO A 63 20.23 -0.24 -12.15
C PRO A 63 20.88 -0.32 -10.77
N PRO A 64 20.62 0.65 -9.88
CA PRO A 64 21.11 0.59 -8.50
C PRO A 64 20.30 -0.44 -7.68
N ALA A 65 20.86 -0.85 -6.54
CA ALA A 65 20.10 -1.61 -5.56
C ALA A 65 18.99 -0.72 -4.98
N ARG A 66 17.75 -1.21 -4.94
CA ARG A 66 16.63 -0.50 -4.34
C ARG A 66 16.80 -0.41 -2.82
N GLY A 67 16.45 0.73 -2.21
CA GLY A 67 16.54 0.95 -0.78
C GLY A 67 15.77 -0.10 0.03
N VAL A 68 16.33 -0.50 1.17
CA VAL A 68 15.73 -1.51 2.06
C VAL A 68 14.75 -0.82 3.01
N MET A 69 13.67 -1.52 3.38
CA MET A 69 12.73 -1.03 4.39
C MET A 69 12.73 -1.96 5.60
N PHE A 70 12.68 -1.35 6.79
CA PHE A 70 12.67 -2.05 8.07
C PHE A 70 11.44 -1.64 8.89
N ASP A 71 10.99 -2.51 9.79
CA ASP A 71 10.06 -2.16 10.86
C ASP A 71 10.77 -1.36 11.97
N ARG A 72 10.02 -0.98 13.02
CA ARG A 72 10.56 -0.21 14.16
C ARG A 72 11.67 -0.93 14.93
N ASP A 73 11.72 -2.25 14.89
CA ASP A 73 12.70 -3.08 15.58
C ASP A 73 13.90 -3.46 14.69
N GLY A 74 13.91 -3.01 13.43
CA GLY A 74 14.96 -3.31 12.47
C GLY A 74 14.78 -4.64 11.74
N ARG A 75 13.56 -5.24 11.76
CA ARG A 75 13.25 -6.40 10.93
C ARG A 75 12.96 -5.96 9.51
N PRO A 76 13.49 -6.66 8.49
CA PRO A 76 13.24 -6.29 7.10
C PRO A 76 11.77 -6.53 6.73
N VAL A 77 11.18 -5.52 6.11
CA VAL A 77 9.82 -5.58 5.56
C VAL A 77 9.82 -5.56 4.03
N ALA A 78 10.89 -5.00 3.44
CA ALA A 78 11.19 -5.11 2.02
C ALA A 78 12.71 -5.09 1.82
N ALA A 79 13.24 -6.09 1.15
CA ALA A 79 14.68 -6.30 0.93
C ALA A 79 14.96 -6.68 -0.54
N ASN A 80 16.23 -6.84 -0.87
CA ASN A 80 16.66 -7.31 -2.17
C ASN A 80 17.38 -8.65 -2.01
N VAL A 81 17.07 -9.60 -2.88
CA VAL A 81 17.73 -10.91 -2.91
C VAL A 81 18.38 -11.13 -4.27
N PRO A 82 19.44 -11.95 -4.36
CA PRO A 82 19.99 -12.35 -5.63
C PRO A 82 18.91 -13.00 -6.52
N ASN A 83 18.84 -12.56 -7.76
CA ASN A 83 17.98 -13.14 -8.79
C ASN A 83 18.86 -13.90 -9.79
N TYR A 84 18.95 -15.18 -9.63
CA TYR A 84 19.71 -16.07 -10.53
C TYR A 84 18.93 -16.29 -11.81
N ARG A 85 19.53 -15.86 -12.95
CA ARG A 85 18.91 -15.86 -14.27
C ARG A 85 19.74 -16.64 -15.26
N ILE A 86 19.06 -17.27 -16.21
CA ILE A 86 19.67 -17.89 -17.37
C ILE A 86 19.27 -17.12 -18.61
N LEU A 87 20.26 -16.66 -19.33
CA LEU A 87 20.12 -15.91 -20.58
C LEU A 87 20.59 -16.77 -21.75
N LEU A 88 20.10 -16.49 -22.96
CA LEU A 88 20.56 -17.09 -24.19
C LEU A 88 20.85 -16.01 -25.24
N VAL A 89 22.03 -16.06 -25.83
CA VAL A 89 22.45 -15.26 -27.00
C VAL A 89 22.30 -16.13 -28.25
N ARG A 90 21.30 -15.82 -29.07
CA ARG A 90 20.97 -16.64 -30.24
C ARG A 90 22.11 -16.76 -31.26
N GLU A 91 22.92 -15.73 -31.38
CA GLU A 91 24.04 -15.70 -32.32
C GLU A 91 25.17 -16.70 -31.98
N GLU A 92 25.26 -17.07 -30.70
CA GLU A 92 26.31 -17.96 -30.18
C GLU A 92 25.91 -19.44 -30.21
N THR A 93 24.72 -19.77 -30.76
CA THR A 93 24.23 -21.14 -30.89
C THR A 93 23.70 -21.41 -32.31
N GLU A 94 24.02 -22.57 -32.85
CA GLU A 94 23.50 -23.02 -34.14
C GLU A 94 22.04 -23.49 -34.05
N ASP A 95 21.65 -24.09 -32.93
CA ASP A 95 20.30 -24.62 -32.68
C ASP A 95 19.80 -24.24 -31.30
N VAL A 96 18.94 -23.21 -31.25
CA VAL A 96 18.30 -22.72 -30.05
C VAL A 96 17.42 -23.79 -29.38
N ASP A 97 16.70 -24.59 -30.19
CA ASP A 97 15.78 -25.58 -29.64
C ASP A 97 16.53 -26.75 -28.99
N GLN A 98 17.67 -27.14 -29.55
CA GLN A 98 18.55 -28.14 -28.95
C GLN A 98 19.11 -27.66 -27.61
N VAL A 99 19.58 -26.42 -27.51
CA VAL A 99 20.09 -25.85 -26.27
C VAL A 99 18.99 -25.77 -25.20
N LEU A 100 17.78 -25.31 -25.57
CA LEU A 100 16.64 -25.25 -24.66
C LEU A 100 16.22 -26.67 -24.20
N ALA A 101 16.22 -27.66 -25.06
CA ALA A 101 15.93 -29.04 -24.69
C ALA A 101 16.97 -29.63 -23.72
N GLN A 102 18.26 -29.30 -23.92
CA GLN A 102 19.32 -29.70 -22.98
C GLN A 102 19.20 -28.98 -21.65
N LEU A 103 18.88 -27.69 -21.63
CA LEU A 103 18.65 -26.92 -20.41
C LEU A 103 17.47 -27.48 -19.59
N GLN A 104 16.40 -27.91 -20.29
CA GLN A 104 15.24 -28.54 -19.63
C GLN A 104 15.56 -29.91 -18.97
N LYS A 105 16.64 -30.59 -19.39
CA LYS A 105 17.10 -31.81 -18.71
C LYS A 105 17.86 -31.49 -17.42
N LEU A 106 18.44 -30.29 -17.31
CA LEU A 106 19.20 -29.86 -16.13
C LEU A 106 18.31 -29.28 -15.06
N ILE A 107 17.30 -28.48 -15.45
CA ILE A 107 16.40 -27.77 -14.55
C ILE A 107 14.96 -27.77 -15.06
N ALA A 108 14.01 -27.67 -14.13
CA ALA A 108 12.60 -27.48 -14.48
C ALA A 108 12.36 -26.01 -14.89
N ILE A 109 11.83 -25.79 -16.10
CA ILE A 109 11.48 -24.46 -16.61
C ILE A 109 9.97 -24.40 -16.77
N ASN A 110 9.36 -23.31 -16.31
CA ASN A 110 7.94 -23.08 -16.50
C ASN A 110 7.63 -22.98 -18.01
N PRO A 111 6.65 -23.75 -18.54
CA PRO A 111 6.29 -23.68 -19.95
C PRO A 111 5.94 -22.28 -20.45
N SER A 112 5.30 -21.45 -19.62
CA SER A 112 4.97 -20.06 -19.97
C SER A 112 6.19 -19.16 -20.14
N ASP A 113 7.26 -19.41 -19.37
CA ASP A 113 8.51 -18.64 -19.48
C ASP A 113 9.29 -19.05 -20.73
N LEU A 114 9.27 -20.34 -21.06
CA LEU A 114 9.86 -20.86 -22.28
C LEU A 114 9.17 -20.31 -23.53
N GLU A 115 7.84 -20.23 -23.53
CA GLU A 115 7.07 -19.64 -24.63
C GLU A 115 7.38 -18.15 -24.81
N LYS A 116 7.42 -17.39 -23.73
CA LYS A 116 7.83 -15.97 -23.74
C LYS A 116 9.25 -15.80 -24.28
N ALA A 117 10.17 -16.62 -23.80
CA ALA A 117 11.56 -16.59 -24.24
C ALA A 117 11.70 -16.86 -25.74
N ARG A 118 11.01 -17.88 -26.28
CA ARG A 118 10.97 -18.17 -27.72
C ARG A 118 10.45 -17.00 -28.53
N LYS A 119 9.38 -16.35 -28.07
CA LYS A 119 8.81 -15.16 -28.71
C LYS A 119 9.78 -13.97 -28.68
N GLU A 120 10.50 -13.76 -27.58
CA GLU A 120 11.52 -12.71 -27.50
C GLU A 120 12.74 -13.02 -28.38
N LEU A 121 13.24 -14.26 -28.39
CA LEU A 121 14.34 -14.70 -29.24
C LEU A 121 14.04 -14.48 -30.72
N SER A 122 12.79 -14.67 -31.16
CA SER A 122 12.43 -14.45 -32.58
C SER A 122 12.35 -12.96 -32.96
N ARG A 123 12.10 -12.06 -31.99
CA ARG A 123 11.87 -10.62 -32.25
C ARG A 123 13.13 -9.77 -32.09
N ARG A 124 14.03 -10.15 -31.19
CA ARG A 124 15.23 -9.37 -30.87
C ARG A 124 16.38 -9.69 -31.81
N SER A 125 17.34 -8.79 -31.92
CA SER A 125 18.59 -9.03 -32.63
C SER A 125 19.35 -10.23 -32.04
N ALA A 126 20.04 -11.00 -32.88
CA ALA A 126 20.64 -12.29 -32.49
C ALA A 126 21.69 -12.18 -31.37
N PHE A 127 22.38 -11.05 -31.29
CA PHE A 127 23.41 -10.76 -30.29
C PHE A 127 22.87 -10.27 -28.94
N VAL A 128 21.57 -9.98 -28.85
CA VAL A 128 20.94 -9.48 -27.59
C VAL A 128 20.61 -10.68 -26.70
N PRO A 129 21.16 -10.74 -25.48
CA PRO A 129 20.78 -11.77 -24.52
C PRO A 129 19.27 -11.72 -24.19
N VAL A 130 18.61 -12.87 -24.22
CA VAL A 130 17.20 -13.04 -23.85
C VAL A 130 17.10 -13.92 -22.61
N THR A 131 16.36 -13.48 -21.62
CA THR A 131 16.13 -14.25 -20.40
C THR A 131 15.24 -15.46 -20.69
N ILE A 132 15.76 -16.66 -20.44
CA ILE A 132 15.03 -17.92 -20.57
C ILE A 132 14.24 -18.23 -19.32
N THR A 133 14.90 -18.10 -18.16
CA THR A 133 14.28 -18.30 -16.83
C THR A 133 14.99 -17.44 -15.81
N GLU A 134 14.30 -17.11 -14.75
CA GLU A 134 14.80 -16.27 -13.66
C GLU A 134 14.29 -16.78 -12.30
N ASN A 135 14.86 -16.27 -11.21
CA ASN A 135 14.53 -16.64 -9.85
C ASN A 135 14.79 -18.13 -9.56
N LEU A 136 15.87 -18.63 -10.10
CA LEU A 136 16.33 -19.98 -9.80
C LEU A 136 16.84 -20.06 -8.36
N ASN A 137 16.72 -21.21 -7.74
CA ASN A 137 17.46 -21.50 -6.53
C ASN A 137 18.95 -21.68 -6.85
N TRP A 138 19.80 -21.57 -5.82
CA TRP A 138 21.25 -21.70 -5.99
C TRP A 138 21.66 -23.03 -6.62
N ASN A 139 21.03 -24.14 -6.25
CA ASN A 139 21.39 -25.47 -6.73
C ASN A 139 21.14 -25.61 -8.24
N ASP A 140 20.00 -25.15 -8.72
CA ASP A 140 19.67 -25.17 -10.16
C ASP A 140 20.57 -24.21 -10.95
N PHE A 141 20.81 -23.00 -10.41
CA PHE A 141 21.74 -22.06 -11.02
C PHE A 141 23.16 -22.62 -11.11
N ALA A 142 23.69 -23.17 -10.02
CA ALA A 142 25.03 -23.77 -9.99
C ALA A 142 25.14 -24.97 -10.95
N ARG A 143 24.08 -25.80 -11.07
CA ARG A 143 24.03 -26.91 -12.02
C ARG A 143 24.09 -26.42 -13.44
N VAL A 144 23.39 -25.38 -13.81
CA VAL A 144 23.45 -24.77 -15.15
C VAL A 144 24.79 -24.12 -15.37
N ALA A 145 25.34 -23.37 -14.41
CA ALA A 145 26.64 -22.70 -14.52
C ALA A 145 27.79 -23.70 -14.78
N ALA A 146 27.76 -24.84 -14.08
CA ALA A 146 28.75 -25.91 -14.30
C ALA A 146 28.64 -26.56 -15.67
N ASN A 147 27.47 -26.59 -16.31
CA ASN A 147 27.23 -27.14 -17.62
C ASN A 147 27.23 -26.09 -18.75
N ALA A 148 27.33 -24.80 -18.44
CA ALA A 148 27.30 -23.72 -19.43
C ALA A 148 28.32 -23.85 -20.55
N PRO A 149 29.57 -24.35 -20.31
CA PRO A 149 30.53 -24.58 -21.40
C PRO A 149 30.05 -25.56 -22.49
N ALA A 150 29.12 -26.47 -22.13
CA ALA A 150 28.55 -27.45 -23.08
C ALA A 150 27.24 -26.95 -23.74
N LEU A 151 26.78 -25.74 -23.41
CA LEU A 151 25.54 -25.13 -23.89
C LEU A 151 25.87 -23.80 -24.62
N PRO A 152 26.23 -23.84 -25.91
CA PRO A 152 26.63 -22.64 -26.65
C PRO A 152 25.58 -21.53 -26.59
N GLY A 153 26.00 -20.30 -26.32
CA GLY A 153 25.14 -19.12 -26.21
C GLY A 153 24.39 -18.97 -24.89
N LEU A 154 24.55 -19.93 -23.98
CA LEU A 154 23.90 -19.85 -22.67
C LEU A 154 24.79 -19.09 -21.66
N LEU A 155 24.21 -18.07 -21.04
CA LEU A 155 24.89 -17.23 -20.06
C LEU A 155 24.14 -17.32 -18.70
N THR A 156 24.91 -17.40 -17.64
CA THR A 156 24.41 -17.27 -16.27
C THR A 156 24.60 -15.83 -15.81
N ASP A 157 23.56 -15.24 -15.21
CA ASP A 157 23.57 -13.86 -14.76
C ASP A 157 22.94 -13.75 -13.37
N VAL A 158 23.42 -12.80 -12.58
CA VAL A 158 22.93 -12.54 -11.23
C VAL A 158 22.51 -11.09 -11.12
N GLY A 159 21.21 -10.87 -11.02
CA GLY A 159 20.63 -9.57 -10.73
C GLY A 159 20.12 -9.46 -9.30
N LEU A 160 19.34 -8.42 -9.02
CA LEU A 160 18.60 -8.26 -7.77
C LEU A 160 17.10 -8.36 -8.06
N SER A 161 16.36 -8.96 -7.15
CA SER A 161 14.91 -8.96 -7.13
C SER A 161 14.40 -8.46 -5.79
N ARG A 162 13.30 -7.69 -5.80
CA ARG A 162 12.62 -7.26 -4.58
C ARG A 162 11.97 -8.44 -3.90
N ILE A 163 12.03 -8.50 -2.56
CA ILE A 163 11.34 -9.48 -1.74
C ILE A 163 10.66 -8.79 -0.56
N TYR A 164 9.50 -9.33 -0.19
CA TYR A 164 8.72 -8.95 0.98
C TYR A 164 8.68 -10.15 1.93
N PRO A 165 9.62 -10.23 2.90
CA PRO A 165 9.82 -11.44 3.71
C PRO A 165 8.59 -11.79 4.56
N GLN A 166 7.83 -10.78 4.97
CA GLN A 166 6.65 -10.93 5.83
C GLN A 166 5.34 -11.10 5.04
N LYS A 167 5.42 -11.23 3.71
CA LYS A 167 4.30 -11.52 2.81
C LYS A 167 3.06 -10.66 3.09
N GLU A 168 1.92 -11.31 3.34
CA GLU A 168 0.61 -10.68 3.56
C GLU A 168 0.61 -9.69 4.72
N ASN A 169 1.55 -9.83 5.65
CA ASN A 169 1.55 -9.10 6.91
C ASN A 169 1.58 -7.58 6.71
N LEU A 170 2.31 -7.11 5.71
CA LEU A 170 2.56 -5.67 5.48
C LEU A 170 2.19 -5.19 4.07
N ALA A 171 1.48 -6.02 3.28
CA ALA A 171 1.19 -5.70 1.88
C ALA A 171 0.53 -4.34 1.68
N HIS A 172 -0.44 -3.97 2.53
CA HIS A 172 -1.16 -2.70 2.41
C HIS A 172 -0.35 -1.49 2.89
N VAL A 173 0.67 -1.70 3.74
CA VAL A 173 1.56 -0.63 4.22
C VAL A 173 2.73 -0.45 3.29
N VAL A 174 3.52 -1.51 3.11
CA VAL A 174 4.72 -1.47 2.27
C VAL A 174 4.35 -1.32 0.80
N GLY A 175 3.28 -1.97 0.38
CA GLY A 175 2.91 -2.07 -1.03
C GLY A 175 3.78 -3.07 -1.78
N TYR A 176 3.94 -2.86 -3.07
CA TYR A 176 4.76 -3.72 -3.92
C TYR A 176 5.36 -2.95 -5.09
N VAL A 177 6.44 -3.50 -5.63
CA VAL A 177 7.00 -3.08 -6.91
C VAL A 177 6.46 -3.94 -8.05
N GLY A 178 6.45 -3.38 -9.23
CA GLY A 178 6.14 -4.12 -10.46
C GLY A 178 6.84 -3.49 -11.65
N PRO A 179 6.89 -4.18 -12.80
CA PRO A 179 7.52 -3.65 -14.01
C PRO A 179 6.92 -2.31 -14.43
N VAL A 180 7.76 -1.43 -14.96
CA VAL A 180 7.30 -0.21 -15.62
C VAL A 180 6.37 -0.60 -16.77
N SER A 181 5.24 0.09 -16.89
CA SER A 181 4.25 -0.10 -17.95
C SER A 181 4.04 1.19 -18.73
N ASP A 182 3.55 1.08 -19.97
CA ASP A 182 3.19 2.25 -20.79
C ASP A 182 2.19 3.16 -20.08
N TYR A 183 1.27 2.57 -19.32
CA TYR A 183 0.33 3.31 -18.47
C TYR A 183 1.05 4.13 -17.39
N TYR A 184 2.09 3.58 -16.76
CA TYR A 184 2.90 4.32 -15.78
C TYR A 184 3.64 5.47 -16.46
N LEU A 185 4.32 5.20 -17.58
CA LEU A 185 5.08 6.20 -18.35
C LEU A 185 4.18 7.35 -18.83
N SER A 186 2.96 7.06 -19.27
CA SER A 186 2.01 8.09 -19.75
C SER A 186 1.51 9.05 -18.66
N ARG A 187 1.63 8.67 -17.39
CA ARG A 187 1.13 9.46 -16.24
C ARG A 187 2.23 10.09 -15.39
N THR A 188 3.42 9.54 -15.43
CA THR A 188 4.55 10.10 -14.68
C THR A 188 5.12 11.31 -15.42
N LYS A 189 5.56 12.32 -14.64
CA LYS A 189 6.39 13.42 -15.14
C LYS A 189 7.89 13.12 -14.96
N ASP A 190 8.19 11.95 -14.42
CA ASP A 190 9.55 11.50 -14.14
C ASP A 190 10.22 11.08 -15.45
N SER A 191 11.30 11.74 -15.79
CA SER A 191 12.10 11.50 -17.01
C SER A 191 13.36 10.68 -16.74
N ASP A 192 13.46 10.02 -15.58
CA ASP A 192 14.61 9.21 -15.20
C ASP A 192 14.87 8.12 -16.27
N PRO A 193 16.07 8.07 -16.87
CA PRO A 193 16.40 7.07 -17.87
C PRO A 193 16.27 5.61 -17.38
N LEU A 194 16.35 5.35 -16.07
CA LEU A 194 16.11 4.02 -15.50
C LEU A 194 14.73 3.46 -15.88
N LEU A 195 13.74 4.32 -16.05
CA LEU A 195 12.38 3.93 -16.41
C LEU A 195 12.28 3.35 -17.83
N GLN A 196 13.29 3.57 -18.67
CA GLN A 196 13.37 3.03 -20.03
C GLN A 196 14.02 1.63 -20.07
N ILE A 197 14.60 1.18 -18.95
CA ILE A 197 15.21 -0.16 -18.87
C ILE A 197 14.07 -1.20 -18.89
N PRO A 198 14.12 -2.19 -19.79
CA PRO A 198 13.12 -3.25 -19.85
C PRO A 198 12.98 -3.98 -18.52
N ARG A 199 11.72 -4.12 -18.07
CA ARG A 199 11.36 -4.77 -16.79
C ARG A 199 11.90 -4.06 -15.54
N PHE A 200 12.35 -2.80 -15.64
CA PHE A 200 12.70 -2.03 -14.47
C PHE A 200 11.50 -1.95 -13.51
N GLN A 201 11.77 -2.12 -12.21
CA GLN A 201 10.73 -2.19 -11.19
C GLN A 201 10.51 -0.82 -10.54
N VAL A 202 9.25 -0.39 -10.46
CA VAL A 202 8.83 0.82 -9.77
C VAL A 202 7.77 0.48 -8.72
N GLY A 203 7.68 1.27 -7.67
CA GLY A 203 6.62 1.15 -6.66
C GLY A 203 5.23 1.37 -7.28
N LYS A 204 4.29 0.50 -6.96
CA LYS A 204 2.92 0.55 -7.48
C LYS A 204 1.92 1.02 -6.43
N THR A 205 2.11 0.63 -5.19
CA THR A 205 1.23 0.97 -4.06
C THR A 205 2.06 1.18 -2.79
N GLY A 206 1.43 1.68 -1.72
CA GLY A 206 2.02 1.80 -0.39
C GLY A 206 3.26 2.70 -0.34
N VAL A 207 4.13 2.44 0.64
CA VAL A 207 5.40 3.15 0.83
C VAL A 207 6.30 3.00 -0.39
N GLU A 208 6.29 1.83 -1.06
CA GLU A 208 7.04 1.59 -2.30
C GLU A 208 6.73 2.63 -3.38
N ALA A 209 5.45 3.00 -3.53
CA ALA A 209 5.04 3.99 -4.53
C ALA A 209 5.26 5.43 -4.05
N GLN A 210 4.93 5.73 -2.80
CA GLN A 210 4.98 7.11 -2.29
C GLN A 210 6.42 7.59 -2.04
N MET A 211 7.33 6.66 -1.78
CA MET A 211 8.75 6.95 -1.58
C MET A 211 9.63 6.46 -2.75
N GLU A 212 9.03 6.25 -3.93
CA GLU A 212 9.70 5.69 -5.12
C GLU A 212 11.04 6.38 -5.42
N HIS A 213 11.09 7.72 -5.47
CA HIS A 213 12.31 8.48 -5.76
C HIS A 213 13.44 8.26 -4.73
N ARG A 214 13.08 8.04 -3.45
CA ARG A 214 14.07 7.76 -2.41
C ARG A 214 14.56 6.32 -2.47
N LEU A 215 13.65 5.39 -2.72
CA LEU A 215 13.93 3.97 -2.73
C LEU A 215 14.63 3.50 -4.01
N ARG A 216 14.42 4.19 -5.14
CA ARG A 216 14.98 3.81 -6.44
C ARG A 216 16.51 3.90 -6.48
N GLY A 217 17.10 4.92 -5.85
CA GLY A 217 18.51 5.27 -6.00
C GLY A 217 18.81 5.98 -7.32
N SER A 218 20.08 6.11 -7.67
CA SER A 218 20.53 6.73 -8.91
C SER A 218 21.35 5.77 -9.77
N ALA A 219 21.13 5.86 -11.10
CA ALA A 219 21.77 4.97 -12.06
C ALA A 219 23.30 5.05 -12.02
N GLY A 220 23.95 3.89 -12.13
CA GLY A 220 25.31 3.79 -12.59
C GLY A 220 25.37 3.77 -14.13
N HIS A 221 26.57 3.76 -14.67
CA HIS A 221 26.76 3.63 -16.11
C HIS A 221 27.96 2.73 -16.42
N GLN A 222 27.85 2.05 -17.56
CA GLN A 222 28.89 1.23 -18.13
C GLN A 222 29.12 1.71 -19.57
N ARG A 223 30.34 2.12 -19.87
CA ARG A 223 30.76 2.46 -21.25
C ARG A 223 31.31 1.22 -21.89
N ILE A 224 30.71 0.79 -22.97
CA ILE A 224 31.07 -0.40 -23.71
C ILE A 224 31.44 -0.02 -25.15
N GLU A 225 32.47 -0.65 -25.65
CA GLU A 225 32.83 -0.60 -27.08
C GLU A 225 32.01 -1.65 -27.83
N VAL A 226 31.31 -1.22 -28.88
CA VAL A 226 30.52 -2.11 -29.73
C VAL A 226 31.02 -2.05 -31.16
N ASN A 227 30.86 -3.14 -31.90
CA ASN A 227 31.14 -3.17 -33.34
C ASN A 227 29.97 -2.59 -34.16
N ALA A 228 30.10 -2.55 -35.48
CA ALA A 228 29.09 -1.97 -36.39
C ALA A 228 27.69 -2.62 -36.32
N VAL A 229 27.58 -3.83 -35.78
CA VAL A 229 26.31 -4.55 -35.60
C VAL A 229 25.80 -4.48 -34.15
N GLY A 230 26.50 -3.76 -33.25
CA GLY A 230 26.08 -3.54 -31.85
C GLY A 230 26.57 -4.63 -30.88
N ARG A 231 27.46 -5.55 -31.28
CA ARG A 231 28.06 -6.54 -30.38
C ARG A 231 29.07 -5.86 -29.45
N VAL A 232 29.03 -6.16 -28.16
CA VAL A 232 29.99 -5.67 -27.17
C VAL A 232 31.35 -6.30 -27.41
N MET A 233 32.37 -5.47 -27.61
CA MET A 233 33.76 -5.88 -27.83
C MET A 233 34.57 -5.86 -26.52
N ARG A 234 34.39 -4.82 -25.71
CA ARG A 234 35.03 -4.70 -24.40
C ARG A 234 34.31 -3.64 -23.54
N GLU A 235 34.51 -3.75 -22.26
CA GLU A 235 34.15 -2.71 -21.30
C GLU A 235 35.27 -1.68 -21.22
N LEU A 236 34.90 -0.39 -21.29
CA LEU A 236 35.86 0.72 -21.23
C LEU A 236 35.89 1.36 -19.85
N GLU A 237 34.71 1.49 -19.24
CA GLU A 237 34.54 2.16 -17.95
C GLU A 237 33.27 1.63 -17.26
N ARG A 238 33.30 1.49 -15.94
CA ARG A 238 32.17 1.12 -15.12
C ARG A 238 32.11 1.99 -13.89
N ALA A 239 30.98 2.67 -13.69
CA ALA A 239 30.66 3.41 -12.49
C ALA A 239 29.35 2.84 -11.90
N GLU A 240 29.41 2.30 -10.70
CA GLU A 240 28.24 1.76 -10.02
C GLU A 240 27.29 2.91 -9.63
N GLY A 241 25.97 2.61 -9.63
CA GLY A 241 24.95 3.54 -9.17
C GLY A 241 24.95 3.69 -7.64
N GLN A 242 24.28 4.72 -7.17
CA GLN A 242 24.07 4.90 -5.74
C GLN A 242 22.81 4.12 -5.32
N PRO A 243 22.89 3.23 -4.34
CA PRO A 243 21.74 2.53 -3.81
C PRO A 243 20.65 3.49 -3.32
N GLY A 244 19.41 3.04 -3.35
CA GLY A 244 18.29 3.78 -2.77
C GLY A 244 18.41 3.91 -1.25
N GLY A 245 17.77 4.95 -0.71
CA GLY A 245 17.79 5.25 0.73
C GLY A 245 17.11 4.18 1.56
N THR A 246 17.61 3.96 2.76
CA THR A 246 17.02 3.07 3.77
C THR A 246 15.87 3.75 4.48
N VAL A 247 14.73 3.07 4.60
CA VAL A 247 13.54 3.59 5.28
C VAL A 247 13.21 2.71 6.48
N LYS A 248 13.10 3.32 7.66
CA LYS A 248 12.63 2.65 8.86
C LYS A 248 11.22 3.13 9.19
N LEU A 249 10.29 2.18 9.24
CA LEU A 249 8.88 2.44 9.55
C LEU A 249 8.64 2.46 11.05
N THR A 250 7.54 3.06 11.48
CA THR A 250 7.06 3.04 12.87
C THR A 250 6.30 1.75 13.19
N ILE A 251 5.95 0.96 12.19
CA ILE A 251 5.19 -0.29 12.34
C ILE A 251 5.95 -1.27 13.22
N ASP A 252 5.25 -1.86 14.17
CA ASP A 252 5.67 -3.06 14.89
C ASP A 252 5.10 -4.28 14.16
N SER A 253 5.99 -5.04 13.54
CA SER A 253 5.58 -6.21 12.75
C SER A 253 4.84 -7.28 13.56
N LYS A 254 5.11 -7.38 14.87
CA LYS A 254 4.43 -8.35 15.74
C LYS A 254 3.00 -7.91 16.05
N ILE A 255 2.79 -6.62 16.37
CA ILE A 255 1.45 -6.06 16.60
C ILE A 255 0.64 -6.11 15.32
N GLN A 256 1.24 -5.75 14.18
CA GLN A 256 0.61 -5.84 12.86
C GLN A 256 0.15 -7.26 12.54
N ASN A 257 1.02 -8.24 12.78
CA ASN A 257 0.72 -9.67 12.55
C ASN A 257 -0.39 -10.18 13.47
N PHE A 258 -0.31 -9.84 14.76
CA PHE A 258 -1.33 -10.21 15.72
C PHE A 258 -2.70 -9.66 15.33
N ALA A 259 -2.76 -8.39 14.93
CA ALA A 259 -3.99 -7.77 14.47
C ALA A 259 -4.58 -8.48 13.23
N LEU A 260 -3.75 -8.79 12.23
CA LEU A 260 -4.20 -9.54 11.05
C LEU A 260 -4.68 -10.94 11.40
N ALA A 261 -3.93 -11.68 12.20
CA ALA A 261 -4.30 -13.03 12.62
C ALA A 261 -5.62 -13.03 13.43
N ARG A 262 -5.84 -12.01 14.27
CA ARG A 262 -7.07 -11.86 15.06
C ARG A 262 -8.30 -11.51 14.20
N MET A 263 -8.07 -10.95 13.01
CA MET A 263 -9.10 -10.62 12.02
C MET A 263 -9.22 -11.67 10.89
N ASP A 264 -8.51 -12.79 10.99
CA ASP A 264 -8.54 -13.82 9.95
C ASP A 264 -9.97 -14.33 9.70
N GLY A 265 -10.31 -14.52 8.42
CA GLY A 265 -11.67 -14.88 7.98
C GLY A 265 -12.68 -13.73 7.98
N LEU A 266 -12.29 -12.52 8.35
CA LEU A 266 -13.17 -11.35 8.39
C LEU A 266 -12.73 -10.30 7.35
N SER A 267 -13.71 -9.58 6.80
CA SER A 267 -13.43 -8.31 6.11
C SER A 267 -13.33 -7.21 7.17
N ALA A 268 -12.09 -6.84 7.55
CA ALA A 268 -11.88 -6.00 8.71
C ALA A 268 -10.62 -5.13 8.61
N SER A 269 -10.48 -4.20 9.54
CA SER A 269 -9.27 -3.39 9.70
C SER A 269 -9.04 -3.04 11.16
N ALA A 270 -7.76 -2.93 11.53
CA ALA A 270 -7.32 -2.46 12.84
C ALA A 270 -6.18 -1.45 12.66
N VAL A 271 -6.26 -0.32 13.38
CA VAL A 271 -5.20 0.69 13.44
C VAL A 271 -4.80 0.86 14.89
N VAL A 272 -3.50 0.79 15.15
CA VAL A 272 -2.89 1.02 16.47
C VAL A 272 -1.94 2.20 16.37
N ILE A 273 -2.16 3.23 17.20
CA ILE A 273 -1.36 4.45 17.25
C ILE A 273 -0.81 4.65 18.65
N ASP A 274 0.46 4.99 18.74
CA ASP A 274 1.12 5.45 19.96
C ASP A 274 0.61 6.85 20.32
N CYS A 275 0.05 6.99 21.50
CA CYS A 275 -0.55 8.23 21.97
C CYS A 275 0.47 9.33 22.26
N GLU A 276 1.73 9.00 22.51
CA GLU A 276 2.79 9.96 22.85
C GLU A 276 3.51 10.46 21.60
N THR A 277 3.86 9.55 20.69
CA THR A 277 4.71 9.86 19.54
C THR A 277 3.94 10.05 18.23
N GLY A 278 2.70 9.56 18.17
CA GLY A 278 1.92 9.49 16.93
C GLY A 278 2.33 8.33 16.01
N ASP A 279 3.23 7.46 16.45
CA ASP A 279 3.69 6.33 15.66
C ASP A 279 2.57 5.33 15.39
N LEU A 280 2.36 5.02 14.13
CA LEU A 280 1.48 3.94 13.73
C LEU A 280 2.20 2.60 13.97
N TRP A 281 1.78 1.87 15.02
CA TRP A 281 2.34 0.55 15.32
C TRP A 281 1.73 -0.56 14.48
N ALA A 282 0.46 -0.39 14.08
CA ALA A 282 -0.18 -1.28 13.13
C ALA A 282 -1.19 -0.52 12.25
N VAL A 283 -1.26 -0.92 10.97
CA VAL A 283 -2.25 -0.47 9.97
C VAL A 283 -2.69 -1.70 9.20
N ALA A 284 -3.50 -2.53 9.85
CA ALA A 284 -3.89 -3.84 9.36
C ALA A 284 -5.21 -3.78 8.57
N SER A 285 -5.26 -4.48 7.44
CA SER A 285 -6.47 -4.69 6.63
C SER A 285 -6.59 -6.17 6.25
N SER A 286 -7.71 -6.78 6.59
CA SER A 286 -8.01 -8.20 6.35
C SER A 286 -9.17 -8.34 5.35
N PRO A 287 -9.15 -9.36 4.46
CA PRO A 287 -7.99 -10.17 4.14
C PRO A 287 -6.89 -9.36 3.47
N SER A 288 -5.67 -9.91 3.44
CA SER A 288 -4.51 -9.32 2.78
C SER A 288 -4.03 -10.22 1.63
N PHE A 289 -2.90 -9.90 1.01
CA PHE A 289 -2.34 -10.64 -0.13
C PHE A 289 -0.81 -10.70 -0.06
N ASP A 290 -0.19 -11.68 -0.73
CA ASP A 290 1.27 -11.74 -0.86
C ASP A 290 1.76 -10.75 -1.93
N PRO A 291 2.49 -9.67 -1.56
CA PRO A 291 3.01 -8.69 -2.51
C PRO A 291 4.09 -9.27 -3.44
N ASN A 292 4.72 -10.38 -3.08
CA ASN A 292 5.70 -11.05 -3.93
C ASN A 292 5.10 -11.54 -5.26
N LEU A 293 3.80 -11.80 -5.31
CA LEU A 293 3.09 -12.15 -6.54
C LEU A 293 3.18 -11.08 -7.63
N PHE A 294 3.38 -9.81 -7.25
CA PHE A 294 3.36 -8.67 -8.17
C PHE A 294 4.75 -8.26 -8.68
N VAL A 295 5.81 -8.66 -8.00
CA VAL A 295 7.20 -8.19 -8.24
C VAL A 295 7.64 -8.36 -9.70
N ARG A 296 7.24 -9.46 -10.35
CA ARG A 296 7.57 -9.79 -11.75
C ARG A 296 6.36 -9.73 -12.69
N GLY A 297 5.25 -9.22 -12.19
CA GLY A 297 3.94 -9.26 -12.84
C GLY A 297 3.13 -10.46 -12.37
N ILE A 298 1.90 -10.19 -11.93
CA ILE A 298 0.96 -11.21 -11.45
C ILE A 298 0.28 -11.92 -12.61
N SER A 299 0.03 -13.21 -12.49
CA SER A 299 -0.78 -13.96 -13.47
C SER A 299 -2.23 -13.49 -13.45
N SER A 300 -2.91 -13.54 -14.60
CA SER A 300 -4.34 -13.18 -14.68
C SER A 300 -5.20 -14.03 -13.74
N LYS A 301 -4.85 -15.31 -13.56
CA LYS A 301 -5.54 -16.21 -12.62
C LYS A 301 -5.46 -15.70 -11.18
N ASN A 302 -4.25 -15.40 -10.69
CA ASN A 302 -4.04 -14.93 -9.33
C ASN A 302 -4.65 -13.53 -9.13
N TYR A 303 -4.48 -12.64 -10.12
CA TYR A 303 -5.07 -11.29 -10.05
C TYR A 303 -6.59 -11.33 -10.00
N ASN A 304 -7.24 -12.14 -10.85
CA ASN A 304 -8.69 -12.27 -10.85
C ASN A 304 -9.19 -12.86 -9.53
N ALA A 305 -8.50 -13.84 -8.95
CA ALA A 305 -8.85 -14.39 -7.64
C ALA A 305 -8.84 -13.33 -6.54
N LEU A 306 -7.84 -12.42 -6.53
CA LEU A 306 -7.76 -11.33 -5.56
C LEU A 306 -8.78 -10.21 -5.84
N ARG A 307 -9.04 -9.90 -7.11
CA ARG A 307 -9.97 -8.84 -7.52
C ARG A 307 -11.42 -9.20 -7.25
N ASP A 308 -11.79 -10.45 -7.53
CA ASP A 308 -13.17 -10.94 -7.50
C ASP A 308 -13.57 -11.46 -6.12
N ASP A 309 -12.64 -11.50 -5.16
CA ASP A 309 -12.92 -11.83 -3.77
C ASP A 309 -13.82 -10.75 -3.14
N VAL A 310 -14.97 -11.17 -2.62
CA VAL A 310 -15.98 -10.30 -2.03
C VAL A 310 -15.45 -9.49 -0.84
N PHE A 311 -14.48 -10.02 -0.11
CA PHE A 311 -13.83 -9.33 1.02
C PHE A 311 -12.75 -8.33 0.59
N GLY A 312 -12.44 -8.24 -0.70
CA GLY A 312 -11.58 -7.22 -1.29
C GLY A 312 -10.16 -7.16 -0.72
N PRO A 313 -9.34 -8.23 -0.85
CA PRO A 313 -7.99 -8.27 -0.30
C PRO A 313 -7.05 -7.20 -0.84
N LEU A 314 -7.32 -6.64 -2.02
CA LEU A 314 -6.50 -5.57 -2.61
C LEU A 314 -6.78 -4.17 -2.01
N ARG A 315 -7.82 -4.01 -1.19
CA ARG A 315 -8.19 -2.72 -0.60
C ARG A 315 -7.50 -2.50 0.74
N ALA A 316 -6.76 -1.41 0.88
CA ALA A 316 -6.18 -0.97 2.15
C ALA A 316 -7.28 -0.33 3.05
N LYS A 317 -8.18 -1.17 3.58
CA LYS A 317 -9.38 -0.73 4.33
C LYS A 317 -9.06 0.24 5.45
N ALA A 318 -7.94 0.05 6.14
CA ALA A 318 -7.51 0.87 7.27
C ALA A 318 -7.36 2.36 6.93
N VAL A 319 -7.00 2.70 5.68
CA VAL A 319 -6.72 4.08 5.26
C VAL A 319 -7.58 4.55 4.08
N GLN A 320 -8.04 3.65 3.22
CA GLN A 320 -8.87 3.97 2.03
C GLN A 320 -10.36 3.82 2.32
N GLY A 321 -10.72 2.85 3.17
CA GLY A 321 -12.11 2.59 3.54
C GLY A 321 -12.70 3.78 4.30
N THR A 322 -13.94 4.13 3.96
CA THR A 322 -14.71 5.15 4.68
C THR A 322 -16.02 4.58 5.12
N TYR A 323 -16.31 4.71 6.40
CA TYR A 323 -17.46 4.12 7.05
C TYR A 323 -18.17 5.17 7.88
N ALA A 324 -19.47 5.04 8.06
CA ALA A 324 -20.19 5.81 9.04
C ALA A 324 -19.62 5.47 10.43
N PRO A 325 -19.09 6.44 11.20
CA PRO A 325 -18.48 6.16 12.51
C PRO A 325 -19.50 5.73 13.55
N ALA A 326 -20.77 5.89 13.28
CA ALA A 326 -21.86 5.52 14.18
C ALA A 326 -21.63 6.07 15.60
N SER A 327 -22.02 5.33 16.62
CA SER A 327 -21.94 5.78 18.02
C SER A 327 -20.53 6.13 18.51
N THR A 328 -19.46 5.82 17.75
CA THR A 328 -18.11 6.32 18.09
C THR A 328 -17.96 7.83 17.84
N PHE A 329 -18.90 8.45 17.16
CA PHE A 329 -18.93 9.89 16.92
C PHE A 329 -19.58 10.68 18.06
N LYS A 330 -20.32 10.02 18.96
CA LYS A 330 -21.08 10.66 20.04
C LYS A 330 -20.19 11.48 20.99
N MET A 331 -18.95 11.09 21.22
CA MET A 331 -17.99 11.86 21.99
C MET A 331 -17.76 13.26 21.40
N ILE A 332 -17.69 13.33 20.07
CA ILE A 332 -17.51 14.60 19.34
C ILE A 332 -18.74 15.50 19.50
N THR A 333 -19.93 14.93 19.35
CA THR A 333 -21.19 15.67 19.55
C THR A 333 -21.34 16.16 20.99
N ALA A 334 -20.92 15.34 21.97
CA ALA A 334 -20.89 15.69 23.38
C ALA A 334 -19.96 16.89 23.65
N LEU A 335 -18.71 16.81 23.18
CA LEU A 335 -17.75 17.91 23.34
C LEU A 335 -18.23 19.19 22.65
N ALA A 336 -18.83 19.09 21.46
CA ALA A 336 -19.37 20.25 20.77
C ALA A 336 -20.51 20.90 21.57
N ALA A 337 -21.33 20.12 22.29
CA ALA A 337 -22.42 20.62 23.10
C ALA A 337 -21.92 21.28 24.40
N LEU A 338 -20.93 20.71 25.06
CA LEU A 338 -20.26 21.25 26.23
C LEU A 338 -19.55 22.57 25.93
N GLU A 339 -18.73 22.60 24.89
CA GLU A 339 -17.99 23.79 24.44
C GLU A 339 -18.91 24.95 23.99
N ASP A 340 -20.08 24.61 23.43
CA ASP A 340 -21.09 25.61 23.03
C ASP A 340 -21.94 26.12 24.20
N GLY A 341 -21.78 25.53 25.39
CA GLY A 341 -22.53 25.90 26.60
C GLY A 341 -24.04 25.56 26.54
N VAL A 342 -24.45 24.72 25.57
CA VAL A 342 -25.87 24.29 25.47
C VAL A 342 -26.19 23.09 26.36
N LEU A 343 -25.16 22.52 26.98
CA LEU A 343 -25.23 21.39 27.90
C LEU A 343 -24.25 21.57 29.05
N SER A 344 -24.70 21.36 30.29
CA SER A 344 -23.84 21.18 31.46
C SER A 344 -23.66 19.68 31.75
N PRO A 345 -22.55 19.24 32.37
CA PRO A 345 -22.33 17.82 32.71
C PRO A 345 -23.47 17.18 33.52
N ASP A 346 -24.14 17.95 34.37
CA ASP A 346 -25.23 17.46 35.23
C ASP A 346 -26.63 17.51 34.58
N ASP A 347 -26.72 18.14 33.39
CA ASP A 347 -28.01 18.22 32.70
C ASP A 347 -28.48 16.84 32.27
N THR A 348 -29.76 16.58 32.38
CA THR A 348 -30.37 15.31 31.99
C THR A 348 -31.33 15.47 30.82
N VAL A 349 -31.36 14.46 29.95
CA VAL A 349 -32.33 14.32 28.87
C VAL A 349 -33.11 13.04 29.06
N PHE A 350 -34.43 13.10 28.97
CA PHE A 350 -35.30 11.93 29.07
C PHE A 350 -35.38 11.20 27.71
N CYS A 351 -35.06 9.91 27.71
CA CYS A 351 -35.17 9.04 26.55
C CYS A 351 -36.39 8.12 26.64
N PRO A 352 -37.47 8.36 25.91
CA PRO A 352 -38.65 7.48 25.85
C PRO A 352 -38.46 6.33 24.83
N GLY A 353 -37.30 6.18 24.20
CA GLY A 353 -37.02 5.19 23.14
C GLY A 353 -37.12 5.75 21.71
N HIS A 354 -37.53 7.00 21.55
CA HIS A 354 -37.57 7.68 20.26
C HIS A 354 -37.52 9.21 20.44
N PHE A 355 -37.21 9.89 19.33
CA PHE A 355 -37.20 11.35 19.21
C PHE A 355 -38.02 11.77 17.99
N GLU A 356 -38.86 12.79 18.10
CA GLU A 356 -39.75 13.25 17.03
C GLU A 356 -39.36 14.63 16.53
N ILE A 357 -39.24 14.75 15.20
CA ILE A 357 -39.10 16.04 14.50
C ILE A 357 -40.14 16.10 13.39
N SER A 358 -41.05 17.06 13.46
CA SER A 358 -42.16 17.16 12.52
C SER A 358 -42.92 15.82 12.48
N ASN A 359 -43.06 15.21 11.33
CA ASN A 359 -43.73 13.91 11.17
C ASN A 359 -42.78 12.72 11.16
N ASN A 360 -41.50 12.93 11.48
CA ASN A 360 -40.48 11.85 11.43
C ASN A 360 -40.09 11.42 12.83
N ARG A 361 -40.09 10.10 13.05
CA ARG A 361 -39.67 9.47 14.30
C ARG A 361 -38.30 8.82 14.15
N PHE A 362 -37.34 9.22 14.99
CA PHE A 362 -36.00 8.69 15.10
C PHE A 362 -35.92 7.81 16.35
N HIS A 363 -35.59 6.54 16.16
CA HIS A 363 -35.63 5.56 17.26
C HIS A 363 -34.26 5.46 17.95
N CYS A 364 -34.32 5.25 19.28
CA CYS A 364 -33.19 4.76 20.05
C CYS A 364 -33.02 3.27 19.82
N TRP A 365 -31.80 2.76 19.95
CA TRP A 365 -31.54 1.31 19.87
C TRP A 365 -32.30 0.57 20.99
N LYS A 366 -32.44 1.17 22.21
CA LYS A 366 -33.25 0.64 23.31
C LYS A 366 -34.69 1.15 23.16
N ARG A 367 -35.56 0.28 22.69
CA ARG A 367 -36.94 0.62 22.32
C ARG A 367 -37.80 1.13 23.50
N GLN A 368 -37.58 0.55 24.73
CA GLN A 368 -38.29 1.00 25.94
C GLN A 368 -37.74 2.32 26.51
N GLY A 369 -36.70 2.87 25.89
CA GLY A 369 -36.03 4.05 26.38
C GLY A 369 -35.02 3.78 27.48
N HIS A 370 -34.24 4.79 27.79
CA HIS A 370 -33.22 4.76 28.85
C HIS A 370 -33.69 5.51 30.13
N GLY A 371 -34.78 6.27 30.04
CA GLY A 371 -35.16 7.19 31.09
C GLY A 371 -34.34 8.49 31.07
N ALA A 372 -34.20 9.13 32.21
CA ALA A 372 -33.39 10.34 32.36
C ALA A 372 -31.89 9.95 32.46
N LEU A 373 -31.07 10.51 31.57
CA LEU A 373 -29.62 10.27 31.51
C LEU A 373 -28.87 11.59 31.44
N ASN A 374 -27.76 11.72 32.15
CA ASN A 374 -26.76 12.75 31.93
C ASN A 374 -25.83 12.37 30.76
N ILE A 375 -24.84 13.22 30.48
CA ILE A 375 -23.92 13.00 29.36
C ILE A 375 -23.04 11.75 29.53
N GLU A 376 -22.54 11.47 30.74
CA GLU A 376 -21.69 10.31 31.03
C GLU A 376 -22.47 9.00 30.83
N ASP A 377 -23.66 8.88 31.41
CA ASP A 377 -24.52 7.72 31.23
C ASP A 377 -25.02 7.54 29.80
N SER A 378 -25.24 8.65 29.08
CA SER A 378 -25.67 8.63 27.68
C SER A 378 -24.62 8.08 26.75
N ILE A 379 -23.34 8.38 26.97
CA ILE A 379 -22.21 7.78 26.25
C ILE A 379 -22.02 6.31 26.66
N ALA A 380 -22.04 6.03 27.98
CA ALA A 380 -21.86 4.69 28.55
C ALA A 380 -22.86 3.69 27.98
N GLN A 381 -24.14 4.07 27.95
CA GLN A 381 -25.25 3.26 27.46
C GLN A 381 -25.57 3.51 25.98
N SER A 382 -24.81 4.40 25.33
CA SER A 382 -24.96 4.74 23.91
C SER A 382 -26.36 5.20 23.50
N CYS A 383 -27.02 6.06 24.33
CA CYS A 383 -28.35 6.56 24.05
C CYS A 383 -28.37 7.46 22.81
N ASP A 384 -29.22 7.14 21.81
CA ASP A 384 -29.31 7.94 20.58
C ASP A 384 -30.15 9.22 20.83
N VAL A 385 -31.24 9.10 21.56
CA VAL A 385 -32.17 10.22 21.82
C VAL A 385 -31.51 11.39 22.53
N PHE A 386 -30.57 11.12 23.45
CA PHE A 386 -29.80 12.17 24.10
C PHE A 386 -29.09 13.04 23.05
N PHE A 387 -28.39 12.41 22.12
CA PHE A 387 -27.62 13.10 21.07
C PHE A 387 -28.52 13.75 20.02
N TYR A 388 -29.65 13.15 19.68
CA TYR A 388 -30.64 13.79 18.82
C TYR A 388 -31.13 15.12 19.44
N SER A 389 -31.42 15.12 20.73
CA SER A 389 -31.95 16.30 21.45
C SER A 389 -30.94 17.44 21.51
N ILE A 390 -29.69 17.16 21.91
CA ILE A 390 -28.67 18.20 22.06
C ILE A 390 -28.21 18.76 20.71
N SER A 391 -28.14 17.91 19.69
CA SER A 391 -27.61 18.28 18.37
C SER A 391 -28.41 19.39 17.68
N GLN A 392 -29.72 19.48 17.97
CA GLN A 392 -30.57 20.52 17.38
C GLN A 392 -30.19 21.92 17.93
N LYS A 393 -29.68 21.99 19.14
CA LYS A 393 -29.23 23.24 19.76
C LYS A 393 -27.83 23.64 19.28
N VAL A 394 -26.93 22.66 19.15
CA VAL A 394 -25.54 22.87 18.72
C VAL A 394 -25.44 23.19 17.23
N GLY A 395 -26.14 22.43 16.41
CA GLY A 395 -26.09 22.52 14.95
C GLY A 395 -24.86 21.83 14.30
N ILE A 396 -25.02 21.45 13.03
CA ILE A 396 -24.04 20.62 12.33
C ILE A 396 -22.68 21.31 12.16
N ASP A 397 -22.64 22.62 11.91
CA ASP A 397 -21.38 23.31 11.61
C ASP A 397 -20.42 23.30 12.81
N LYS A 398 -20.93 23.45 14.04
CA LYS A 398 -20.14 23.35 15.28
C LYS A 398 -19.72 21.90 15.56
N ILE A 399 -20.61 20.93 15.36
CA ILE A 399 -20.28 19.50 15.47
C ILE A 399 -19.15 19.14 14.48
N SER A 400 -19.24 19.60 13.23
CA SER A 400 -18.23 19.36 12.21
C SER A 400 -16.91 20.06 12.51
N ALA A 401 -16.94 21.26 13.08
CA ALA A 401 -15.72 21.96 13.52
C ALA A 401 -15.03 21.18 14.64
N MET A 402 -15.78 20.68 15.63
CA MET A 402 -15.25 19.82 16.67
C MET A 402 -14.67 18.51 16.09
N ALA A 403 -15.36 17.87 15.16
CA ALA A 403 -14.87 16.65 14.51
C ALA A 403 -13.49 16.85 13.85
N ARG A 404 -13.26 17.99 13.19
CA ARG A 404 -11.95 18.31 12.59
C ARG A 404 -10.87 18.51 13.65
N ARG A 405 -11.13 19.13 14.79
CA ARG A 405 -10.17 19.22 15.90
C ARG A 405 -9.71 17.84 16.36
N PHE A 406 -10.58 16.83 16.26
CA PHE A 406 -10.26 15.44 16.59
C PHE A 406 -9.77 14.60 15.39
N GLY A 407 -9.46 15.23 14.23
CA GLY A 407 -8.82 14.59 13.08
C GLY A 407 -9.76 13.94 12.08
N LEU A 408 -11.09 14.08 12.26
CA LEU A 408 -12.07 13.58 11.30
C LEU A 408 -12.29 14.60 10.17
N GLY A 409 -12.48 14.11 8.94
CA GLY A 409 -12.67 14.97 7.77
C GLY A 409 -11.42 15.71 7.30
N GLU A 410 -10.26 15.39 7.88
CA GLU A 410 -8.96 15.98 7.56
C GLU A 410 -8.08 15.02 6.76
N TYR A 411 -7.19 15.56 5.94
CA TYR A 411 -6.18 14.75 5.25
C TYR A 411 -4.97 14.57 6.16
N HIS A 412 -4.60 13.33 6.40
CA HIS A 412 -3.38 13.00 7.12
C HIS A 412 -2.30 12.59 6.12
N ASP A 413 -1.24 13.40 6.03
CA ASP A 413 -0.15 13.18 5.08
C ASP A 413 0.73 12.02 5.54
N LEU A 414 0.48 10.86 4.95
CA LEU A 414 1.22 9.63 5.18
C LEU A 414 1.72 9.08 3.84
N PRO A 415 2.88 8.46 3.78
CA PRO A 415 3.40 7.85 2.56
C PRO A 415 2.66 6.53 2.25
N LEU A 416 1.33 6.62 2.15
CA LEU A 416 0.44 5.52 1.81
C LEU A 416 -0.44 5.91 0.61
N SER A 417 -0.86 4.91 -0.15
CA SER A 417 -1.68 5.15 -1.33
C SER A 417 -3.13 5.44 -0.92
N ALA A 418 -3.67 6.53 -1.49
CA ALA A 418 -5.09 6.88 -1.40
C ALA A 418 -5.65 7.00 0.03
N VAL A 419 -4.91 7.67 0.93
CA VAL A 419 -5.39 8.01 2.28
C VAL A 419 -6.67 8.85 2.17
N SER A 420 -7.74 8.37 2.77
CA SER A 420 -9.04 9.03 2.69
C SER A 420 -9.14 10.22 3.65
N ARG A 421 -9.79 11.29 3.18
CA ARG A 421 -10.17 12.43 4.03
C ARG A 421 -11.41 12.16 4.88
N GLY A 422 -12.24 11.16 4.54
CA GLY A 422 -13.56 11.06 5.14
C GLY A 422 -14.44 12.26 4.80
N VAL A 423 -15.55 12.39 5.52
CA VAL A 423 -16.51 13.51 5.39
C VAL A 423 -17.01 13.94 6.75
N THR A 424 -16.76 15.20 7.13
CA THR A 424 -17.44 15.90 8.21
C THR A 424 -18.33 16.96 7.58
N PRO A 425 -19.64 16.66 7.39
CA PRO A 425 -20.52 17.48 6.58
C PRO A 425 -20.84 18.81 7.27
N THR A 426 -20.96 19.88 6.47
CA THR A 426 -21.50 21.18 6.89
C THR A 426 -22.70 21.54 6.03
N ARG A 427 -23.44 22.60 6.41
CA ARG A 427 -24.52 23.14 5.57
C ARG A 427 -24.01 23.48 4.17
N ALA A 428 -22.90 24.23 4.10
CA ALA A 428 -22.27 24.62 2.82
C ALA A 428 -21.74 23.41 2.03
N TRP A 429 -21.23 22.37 2.70
CA TRP A 429 -20.79 21.15 2.04
C TRP A 429 -21.96 20.44 1.33
N LYS A 430 -23.12 20.30 1.97
CA LYS A 430 -24.27 19.64 1.36
C LYS A 430 -24.81 20.41 0.16
N GLU A 431 -24.93 21.73 0.29
CA GLU A 431 -25.35 22.60 -0.82
C GLU A 431 -24.40 22.49 -2.01
N LYS A 432 -23.08 22.53 -1.78
CA LYS A 432 -22.06 22.39 -2.83
C LYS A 432 -22.07 21.01 -3.48
N SER A 433 -22.26 19.94 -2.68
CA SER A 433 -22.10 18.56 -3.16
C SER A 433 -23.38 18.00 -3.81
N PHE A 434 -24.56 18.45 -3.36
CA PHE A 434 -25.86 17.90 -3.78
C PHE A 434 -26.85 18.96 -4.31
N GLY A 435 -26.53 20.25 -4.21
CA GLY A 435 -27.47 21.32 -4.58
C GLY A 435 -28.72 21.38 -3.71
N GLN A 436 -28.63 20.88 -2.46
CA GLN A 436 -29.76 20.75 -1.56
C GLN A 436 -29.48 21.42 -0.22
N PRO A 437 -30.48 22.07 0.43
CA PRO A 437 -30.31 22.65 1.75
C PRO A 437 -30.12 21.56 2.82
N TRP A 438 -29.46 21.93 3.90
CA TRP A 438 -29.35 21.10 5.08
C TRP A 438 -30.68 21.03 5.84
N LEU A 439 -31.11 19.82 6.20
CA LEU A 439 -32.35 19.58 6.92
C LEU A 439 -32.07 19.25 8.41
N LEU A 440 -33.04 19.46 9.27
CA LEU A 440 -32.94 19.10 10.70
C LEU A 440 -32.67 17.59 10.88
N GLY A 441 -33.31 16.74 10.09
CA GLY A 441 -33.07 15.28 10.08
C GLY A 441 -31.64 14.89 9.72
N ASP A 442 -30.94 15.69 8.90
CA ASP A 442 -29.51 15.46 8.59
C ASP A 442 -28.67 15.67 9.87
N THR A 443 -28.97 16.71 10.67
CA THR A 443 -28.29 16.96 11.95
C THR A 443 -28.50 15.80 12.93
N VAL A 444 -29.73 15.28 13.03
CA VAL A 444 -30.06 14.14 13.90
C VAL A 444 -29.22 12.93 13.52
N ASN A 445 -29.20 12.56 12.25
CA ASN A 445 -28.38 11.42 11.78
C ASN A 445 -26.88 11.66 12.00
N ALA A 446 -26.39 12.86 11.65
CA ALA A 446 -24.98 13.20 11.80
C ALA A 446 -24.51 13.21 13.25
N SER A 447 -25.39 13.58 14.22
CA SER A 447 -25.06 13.65 15.65
C SER A 447 -24.66 12.32 16.27
N ILE A 448 -25.09 11.22 15.67
CA ILE A 448 -24.73 9.86 16.07
C ILE A 448 -23.78 9.19 15.07
N GLY A 449 -23.12 9.98 14.21
CA GLY A 449 -22.15 9.50 13.25
C GLY A 449 -22.73 8.68 12.10
N GLN A 450 -23.98 8.98 11.70
CA GLN A 450 -24.68 8.37 10.57
C GLN A 450 -24.93 9.40 9.46
N GLY A 451 -25.64 9.00 8.43
CA GLY A 451 -25.96 9.88 7.30
C GLY A 451 -24.72 10.22 6.45
N TYR A 452 -24.35 11.49 6.37
CA TYR A 452 -23.23 11.95 5.54
C TYR A 452 -21.86 11.88 6.22
N VAL A 453 -21.79 11.56 7.51
CA VAL A 453 -20.53 11.47 8.24
C VAL A 453 -19.79 10.19 7.82
N LEU A 454 -18.55 10.34 7.33
CA LEU A 454 -17.70 9.22 6.93
C LEU A 454 -16.31 9.41 7.52
N ALA A 455 -15.76 8.34 8.10
CA ALA A 455 -14.41 8.31 8.65
C ALA A 455 -13.69 7.02 8.26
N SER A 456 -12.37 7.09 8.11
CA SER A 456 -11.54 5.90 7.96
C SER A 456 -11.15 5.33 9.34
N PRO A 457 -10.78 4.03 9.42
CA PRO A 457 -10.24 3.45 10.65
C PRO A 457 -9.04 4.22 11.21
N LEU A 458 -8.17 4.71 10.33
CA LEU A 458 -7.06 5.61 10.72
C LEU A 458 -7.56 6.86 11.44
N GLN A 459 -8.55 7.54 10.90
CA GLN A 459 -9.11 8.75 11.51
C GLN A 459 -9.77 8.45 12.87
N LEU A 460 -10.41 7.29 13.01
CA LEU A 460 -11.00 6.88 14.28
C LEU A 460 -9.93 6.57 15.33
N ALA A 461 -8.80 5.96 14.96
CA ALA A 461 -7.67 5.76 15.86
C ALA A 461 -7.05 7.10 16.32
N ILE A 462 -6.88 8.05 15.38
CA ILE A 462 -6.40 9.40 15.70
C ILE A 462 -7.38 10.12 16.65
N MET A 463 -8.67 10.02 16.39
CA MET A 463 -9.70 10.57 17.27
C MET A 463 -9.61 9.99 18.69
N ALA A 464 -9.44 8.66 18.81
CA ALA A 464 -9.30 8.00 20.11
C ALA A 464 -8.01 8.44 20.83
N ALA A 465 -6.89 8.57 20.14
CA ALA A 465 -5.64 9.07 20.70
C ALA A 465 -5.77 10.53 21.19
N ARG A 466 -6.44 11.38 20.41
CA ARG A 466 -6.72 12.78 20.79
C ARG A 466 -7.68 12.90 21.97
N LEU A 467 -8.69 12.03 22.03
CA LEU A 467 -9.62 11.95 23.17
C LEU A 467 -8.88 11.53 24.45
N GLY A 468 -8.01 10.52 24.36
CA GLY A 468 -7.24 10.04 25.50
C GLY A 468 -6.23 11.06 26.03
N THR A 469 -5.52 11.73 25.12
CA THR A 469 -4.37 12.60 25.50
C THR A 469 -4.70 14.08 25.65
N GLY A 470 -5.80 14.55 25.09
CA GLY A 470 -6.08 15.99 24.95
C GLY A 470 -5.10 16.74 24.06
N ARG A 471 -4.39 16.05 23.18
CA ARG A 471 -3.37 16.61 22.28
C ARG A 471 -3.73 16.33 20.82
N ALA A 472 -3.31 17.24 19.94
CA ALA A 472 -3.49 17.12 18.49
C ALA A 472 -2.50 16.10 17.87
N VAL A 473 -2.48 14.87 18.39
CA VAL A 473 -1.62 13.78 17.92
C VAL A 473 -1.72 13.65 16.41
N GLN A 474 -0.56 13.60 15.74
CA GLN A 474 -0.45 13.43 14.28
C GLN A 474 0.10 12.04 13.97
N PRO A 475 -0.53 11.29 13.05
CA PRO A 475 -0.03 9.98 12.70
C PRO A 475 1.31 10.06 11.98
N ARG A 476 2.22 9.16 12.33
CA ARG A 476 3.54 9.05 11.72
C ARG A 476 3.80 7.60 11.31
N LEU A 477 4.26 7.37 10.07
CA LEU A 477 4.55 6.04 9.54
C LEU A 477 6.04 5.78 9.33
N VAL A 478 6.84 6.83 9.10
CA VAL A 478 8.28 6.74 8.89
C VAL A 478 9.00 7.22 10.13
N GLN A 479 9.86 6.36 10.70
CA GLN A 479 10.68 6.67 11.86
C GLN A 479 11.95 7.41 11.45
N SER A 480 12.65 6.91 10.42
CA SER A 480 13.87 7.54 9.88
C SER A 480 14.05 7.23 8.39
N ILE A 481 14.82 8.07 7.71
CA ILE A 481 15.29 7.89 6.33
C ILE A 481 16.81 8.09 6.37
N ASP A 482 17.59 7.11 5.91
CA ASP A 482 19.06 7.12 5.95
C ASP A 482 19.58 7.54 7.34
N ASP A 483 19.03 6.91 8.39
CA ASP A 483 19.29 7.18 9.80
C ASP A 483 18.92 8.58 10.30
N THR A 484 18.41 9.45 9.44
CA THR A 484 17.88 10.75 9.85
C THR A 484 16.48 10.59 10.42
N ALA A 485 16.30 10.86 11.70
CA ALA A 485 15.02 10.73 12.40
C ALA A 485 13.98 11.74 11.87
N MET A 486 12.76 11.25 11.68
CA MET A 486 11.61 12.09 11.34
C MET A 486 10.98 12.70 12.60
N PRO A 487 10.34 13.88 12.49
CA PRO A 487 9.69 14.54 13.63
C PRO A 487 8.63 13.67 14.29
N LEU A 488 8.49 13.77 15.63
CA LEU A 488 7.44 13.09 16.37
C LEU A 488 6.07 13.74 16.14
N GLY A 489 5.03 12.92 16.10
CA GLY A 489 3.64 13.35 15.93
C GLY A 489 2.92 13.72 17.23
N LYS A 490 3.65 14.14 18.27
CA LYS A 490 3.10 14.41 19.62
C LYS A 490 1.94 15.44 19.64
N GLY A 491 1.95 16.42 18.75
CA GLY A 491 0.95 17.47 18.63
C GLY A 491 0.92 18.46 19.82
N ALA A 492 0.33 19.62 19.59
CA ALA A 492 0.05 20.60 20.63
C ALA A 492 -1.19 20.18 21.47
N PRO A 493 -1.41 20.74 22.67
CA PRO A 493 -2.69 20.61 23.36
C PRO A 493 -3.85 21.01 22.43
N LEU A 494 -4.95 20.28 22.50
CA LEU A 494 -6.17 20.63 21.79
C LEU A 494 -6.80 21.90 22.39
N ASP A 495 -7.41 22.71 21.53
CA ASP A 495 -8.21 23.85 21.94
C ASP A 495 -9.62 23.37 22.40
N VAL A 496 -9.66 22.71 23.56
CA VAL A 496 -10.86 22.15 24.21
C VAL A 496 -10.68 22.31 25.71
N ASP A 497 -11.76 22.67 26.43
CA ASP A 497 -11.72 22.76 27.88
C ASP A 497 -11.34 21.39 28.48
N PRO A 498 -10.25 21.30 29.28
CA PRO A 498 -9.83 20.05 29.89
C PRO A 498 -10.89 19.40 30.77
N GLU A 499 -11.78 20.17 31.42
CA GLU A 499 -12.86 19.61 32.26
C GLU A 499 -13.94 18.96 31.38
N HIS A 500 -14.31 19.59 30.26
CA HIS A 500 -15.20 18.96 29.27
C HIS A 500 -14.65 17.68 28.71
N LEU A 501 -13.34 17.67 28.39
CA LEU A 501 -12.66 16.47 27.90
C LEU A 501 -12.67 15.35 28.96
N LYS A 502 -12.41 15.66 30.24
CA LYS A 502 -12.47 14.70 31.35
C LYS A 502 -13.87 14.06 31.50
N VAL A 503 -14.96 14.84 31.32
CA VAL A 503 -16.32 14.29 31.32
C VAL A 503 -16.45 13.18 30.25
N VAL A 504 -16.00 13.45 29.03
CA VAL A 504 -16.07 12.47 27.95
C VAL A 504 -15.14 11.28 28.20
N GLN A 505 -13.95 11.50 28.76
CA GLN A 505 -13.02 10.42 29.12
C GLN A 505 -13.63 9.50 30.20
N ARG A 506 -14.25 10.05 31.25
CA ARG A 506 -14.98 9.24 32.27
C ARG A 506 -16.12 8.45 31.63
N ALA A 507 -16.86 9.07 30.71
CA ALA A 507 -17.94 8.40 29.99
C ALA A 507 -17.41 7.23 29.13
N MET A 508 -16.28 7.40 28.42
CA MET A 508 -15.63 6.32 27.66
C MET A 508 -15.12 5.20 28.57
N PHE A 509 -14.59 5.55 29.76
CA PHE A 509 -14.21 4.57 30.77
C PHE A 509 -15.45 3.78 31.25
N ALA A 510 -16.59 4.44 31.48
CA ALA A 510 -17.81 3.80 31.89
C ALA A 510 -18.37 2.82 30.86
N VAL A 511 -18.17 3.06 29.55
CA VAL A 511 -18.57 2.11 28.47
C VAL A 511 -18.00 0.71 28.71
N THR A 512 -16.76 0.61 29.16
CA THR A 512 -16.04 -0.65 29.33
C THR A 512 -16.02 -1.12 30.78
N ASN A 513 -16.07 -0.24 31.78
CA ASN A 513 -15.78 -0.60 33.17
C ASN A 513 -17.00 -0.53 34.12
N THR A 514 -18.17 -0.03 33.68
CA THR A 514 -19.40 -0.07 34.46
C THR A 514 -20.38 -1.13 33.94
N LYS A 515 -21.19 -1.70 34.83
CA LYS A 515 -22.14 -2.77 34.48
C LYS A 515 -23.15 -2.37 33.39
N ASN A 516 -23.50 -1.09 33.31
CA ASN A 516 -24.43 -0.56 32.32
C ASN A 516 -23.75 -0.19 30.99
N GLY A 517 -22.42 -0.25 30.94
CA GLY A 517 -21.63 0.06 29.74
C GLY A 517 -21.80 -0.97 28.64
N THR A 518 -21.90 -0.49 27.39
CA THR A 518 -22.17 -1.35 26.21
C THR A 518 -21.07 -2.38 25.92
N ALA A 519 -19.86 -2.20 26.47
CA ALA A 519 -18.74 -3.12 26.30
C ALA A 519 -18.24 -3.71 27.64
N TYR A 520 -18.99 -3.65 28.73
CA TYR A 520 -18.58 -4.15 30.02
C TYR A 520 -18.09 -5.59 30.03
N SER A 521 -18.76 -6.47 29.29
CA SER A 521 -18.38 -7.89 29.16
C SER A 521 -17.05 -8.10 28.45
N LYS A 522 -16.56 -7.08 27.72
CA LYS A 522 -15.32 -7.13 26.92
C LYS A 522 -14.18 -6.31 27.56
N ARG A 523 -14.33 -5.87 28.82
CA ARG A 523 -13.34 -5.08 29.52
C ARG A 523 -12.02 -5.80 29.76
N ILE A 524 -10.98 -5.03 29.97
CA ILE A 524 -9.72 -5.47 30.57
C ILE A 524 -9.87 -5.33 32.09
N VAL A 525 -9.64 -6.40 32.86
CA VAL A 525 -9.85 -6.41 34.31
C VAL A 525 -8.64 -5.96 35.11
N SER A 526 -7.45 -5.96 34.51
CA SER A 526 -6.21 -5.53 35.16
C SER A 526 -6.22 -4.01 35.35
N PRO A 527 -6.11 -3.51 36.59
CA PRO A 527 -6.27 -2.08 36.90
C PRO A 527 -5.32 -1.17 36.07
N ASP A 528 -4.08 -1.59 35.93
CA ASP A 528 -3.04 -0.80 35.25
C ASP A 528 -3.18 -0.79 33.71
N LEU A 529 -4.10 -1.60 33.15
CA LEU A 529 -4.31 -1.75 31.70
C LEU A 529 -5.74 -1.44 31.26
N GLN A 530 -6.57 -0.92 32.16
CA GLN A 530 -7.97 -0.64 31.85
C GLN A 530 -8.10 0.29 30.64
N MET A 531 -8.94 -0.12 29.69
CA MET A 531 -9.24 0.68 28.51
C MET A 531 -10.46 1.57 28.71
N ALA A 532 -10.47 2.71 28.04
CA ALA A 532 -11.66 3.54 27.83
C ALA A 532 -12.03 3.48 26.34
N GLY A 533 -13.27 3.18 26.02
CA GLY A 533 -13.63 2.93 24.63
C GLY A 533 -15.07 3.27 24.27
N LYS A 534 -15.44 3.00 23.02
CA LYS A 534 -16.80 3.20 22.53
C LYS A 534 -17.16 2.21 21.43
N THR A 535 -18.30 1.55 21.59
CA THR A 535 -18.91 0.70 20.55
C THR A 535 -19.60 1.53 19.48
N GLY A 536 -19.55 1.07 18.24
CA GLY A 536 -20.33 1.58 17.11
C GLY A 536 -20.98 0.45 16.33
N THR A 537 -22.16 0.71 15.79
CA THR A 537 -22.86 -0.17 14.84
C THR A 537 -23.35 0.73 13.71
N ALA A 538 -22.75 0.60 12.55
CA ALA A 538 -23.05 1.45 11.39
C ALA A 538 -24.05 0.75 10.48
N GLN A 539 -25.24 1.32 10.38
CA GLN A 539 -26.30 0.80 9.51
C GLN A 539 -25.92 0.97 8.03
N VAL A 540 -25.96 -0.12 7.29
CA VAL A 540 -25.68 -0.12 5.82
C VAL A 540 -26.97 -0.14 4.99
N ARG A 541 -28.11 -0.45 5.61
CA ARG A 541 -29.42 -0.46 4.95
C ARG A 541 -30.44 0.38 5.70
N ARG A 542 -31.44 0.83 4.98
CA ARG A 542 -32.61 1.48 5.59
C ARG A 542 -33.52 0.42 6.23
N ILE A 543 -33.86 0.60 7.51
CA ILE A 543 -34.90 -0.18 8.18
C ILE A 543 -36.25 0.36 7.71
N THR A 544 -37.10 -0.51 7.15
CA THR A 544 -38.40 -0.11 6.61
C THR A 544 -39.41 0.21 7.73
N ALA A 545 -40.50 0.90 7.38
CA ALA A 545 -41.58 1.17 8.34
C ALA A 545 -42.26 -0.14 8.79
N GLU A 546 -42.37 -1.12 7.89
CA GLU A 546 -42.91 -2.44 8.19
C GLU A 546 -42.03 -3.19 9.19
N GLU A 547 -40.71 -3.29 8.98
CA GLU A 547 -39.77 -3.88 9.94
C GLU A 547 -39.79 -3.21 11.31
N ARG A 548 -40.11 -1.91 11.34
CA ARG A 548 -40.23 -1.19 12.59
C ARG A 548 -41.48 -1.58 13.40
N LEU A 549 -42.52 -2.06 12.71
CA LEU A 549 -43.77 -2.53 13.33
C LEU A 549 -43.70 -4.02 13.65
N THR A 550 -43.18 -4.84 12.76
CA THR A 550 -43.20 -6.30 12.86
C THR A 550 -41.97 -6.88 13.58
N GLY A 551 -40.86 -6.12 13.63
CA GLY A 551 -39.58 -6.51 14.18
C GLY A 551 -38.46 -6.30 13.15
N VAL A 552 -37.36 -5.73 13.60
CA VAL A 552 -36.15 -5.57 12.75
C VAL A 552 -35.48 -6.92 12.58
N ILE A 553 -35.19 -7.31 11.34
CA ILE A 553 -34.49 -8.56 11.02
C ILE A 553 -33.10 -8.54 11.68
N PRO A 554 -32.76 -9.55 12.51
CA PRO A 554 -31.42 -9.68 13.11
C PRO A 554 -30.32 -9.75 12.06
N ASN A 555 -29.10 -9.25 12.38
CA ASN A 555 -27.99 -9.26 11.44
C ASN A 555 -27.59 -10.66 10.97
N GLU A 556 -27.69 -11.68 11.84
CA GLU A 556 -27.41 -13.08 11.54
C GLU A 556 -28.33 -13.65 10.45
N ASP A 557 -29.57 -13.16 10.35
CA ASP A 557 -30.57 -13.61 9.36
C ASP A 557 -30.48 -12.84 8.03
N LEU A 558 -29.61 -11.83 7.96
CA LEU A 558 -29.39 -11.04 6.75
C LEU A 558 -28.24 -11.63 5.90
N PRO A 559 -28.31 -11.51 4.55
CA PRO A 559 -27.15 -11.69 3.70
C PRO A 559 -25.99 -10.81 4.18
N TRP A 560 -24.74 -11.30 4.02
CA TRP A 560 -23.55 -10.65 4.56
C TRP A 560 -23.48 -9.16 4.18
N GLU A 561 -23.71 -8.79 2.92
CA GLU A 561 -23.61 -7.41 2.40
C GLU A 561 -24.66 -6.45 2.99
N LYS A 562 -25.68 -6.97 3.65
CA LYS A 562 -26.76 -6.17 4.28
C LYS A 562 -26.61 -6.06 5.79
N ARG A 563 -25.66 -6.77 6.38
CA ARG A 563 -25.38 -6.67 7.83
C ARG A 563 -24.71 -5.34 8.14
N ASP A 564 -24.95 -4.84 9.32
CA ASP A 564 -24.34 -3.60 9.81
C ASP A 564 -22.83 -3.78 9.99
N HIS A 565 -22.05 -2.69 9.87
CA HIS A 565 -20.64 -2.74 10.22
C HIS A 565 -20.48 -2.63 11.74
N ALA A 566 -19.54 -3.42 12.29
CA ALA A 566 -19.19 -3.39 13.70
C ALA A 566 -17.94 -2.53 13.91
N LEU A 567 -17.99 -1.58 14.85
CA LEU A 567 -16.91 -0.66 15.15
C LEU A 567 -16.60 -0.66 16.66
N PHE A 568 -15.33 -0.50 16.97
CA PHE A 568 -14.89 -0.18 18.32
C PHE A 568 -13.66 0.71 18.28
N VAL A 569 -13.63 1.71 19.15
CA VAL A 569 -12.46 2.55 19.37
C VAL A 569 -12.14 2.56 20.85
N ASP A 570 -10.86 2.54 21.19
CA ASP A 570 -10.40 2.66 22.56
C ASP A 570 -9.03 3.33 22.65
N TYR A 571 -8.68 3.69 23.87
CA TYR A 571 -7.32 4.01 24.29
C TYR A 571 -7.04 3.36 25.65
N ALA A 572 -5.79 3.01 25.88
CA ALA A 572 -5.36 2.36 27.12
C ALA A 572 -3.89 2.65 27.44
N PRO A 573 -3.49 2.61 28.73
CA PRO A 573 -4.36 2.62 29.92
C PRO A 573 -5.18 3.91 30.05
N TYR A 574 -6.31 3.87 30.75
CA TYR A 574 -7.18 5.04 30.92
C TYR A 574 -6.47 6.23 31.55
N ASP A 575 -5.75 6.00 32.67
CA ASP A 575 -5.11 7.09 33.43
C ASP A 575 -3.83 7.64 32.75
N ASN A 576 -3.19 6.85 31.86
CA ASN A 576 -1.98 7.25 31.16
C ASN A 576 -1.96 6.63 29.75
N PRO A 577 -2.70 7.20 28.79
CA PRO A 577 -2.87 6.64 27.47
C PRO A 577 -1.54 6.41 26.75
N LYS A 578 -1.24 5.14 26.43
CA LYS A 578 -0.06 4.72 25.68
C LYS A 578 -0.40 4.38 24.24
N VAL A 579 -1.51 3.69 24.05
CA VAL A 579 -1.98 3.29 22.72
C VAL A 579 -3.44 3.66 22.53
N ALA A 580 -3.83 3.95 21.30
CA ALA A 580 -5.22 4.02 20.88
C ALA A 580 -5.46 3.08 19.71
N VAL A 581 -6.61 2.44 19.70
CA VAL A 581 -6.97 1.41 18.74
C VAL A 581 -8.33 1.72 18.11
N ALA A 582 -8.45 1.49 16.81
CA ALA A 582 -9.72 1.49 16.12
C ALA A 582 -9.86 0.19 15.32
N VAL A 583 -10.96 -0.50 15.53
CA VAL A 583 -11.31 -1.72 14.78
C VAL A 583 -12.64 -1.52 14.08
N ILE A 584 -12.66 -1.85 12.78
CA ILE A 584 -13.88 -1.94 11.99
C ILE A 584 -13.96 -3.33 11.38
N VAL A 585 -15.12 -3.99 11.52
CA VAL A 585 -15.44 -5.24 10.83
C VAL A 585 -16.61 -4.96 9.89
N GLU A 586 -16.34 -5.05 8.59
CA GLU A 586 -17.36 -4.88 7.56
C GLU A 586 -18.42 -5.96 7.72
N HIS A 587 -19.68 -5.55 7.79
CA HIS A 587 -20.83 -6.45 7.91
C HIS A 587 -20.75 -7.41 9.10
N GLY A 588 -20.01 -7.00 10.16
CA GLY A 588 -19.77 -7.80 11.36
C GLY A 588 -20.90 -7.74 12.41
N GLY A 589 -22.01 -7.00 12.14
CA GLY A 589 -23.15 -6.87 13.03
C GLY A 589 -22.88 -5.87 14.16
N GLY A 590 -22.81 -6.30 15.41
CA GLY A 590 -22.71 -5.43 16.57
C GLY A 590 -21.29 -5.11 17.02
N GLY A 591 -20.99 -3.83 17.27
CA GLY A 591 -19.66 -3.40 17.72
C GLY A 591 -19.20 -4.06 19.02
N SER A 592 -20.09 -4.25 19.99
CA SER A 592 -19.78 -4.92 21.26
C SER A 592 -19.50 -6.42 21.08
N ALA A 593 -20.20 -7.07 20.14
CA ALA A 593 -20.05 -8.53 19.93
C ALA A 593 -18.80 -8.88 19.14
N THR A 594 -18.48 -8.10 18.08
CA THR A 594 -17.48 -8.46 17.09
C THR A 594 -16.21 -7.58 17.17
N ALA A 595 -16.35 -6.23 17.13
CA ALA A 595 -15.19 -5.35 17.07
C ALA A 595 -14.50 -5.16 18.44
N ALA A 596 -15.26 -5.08 19.54
CA ALA A 596 -14.69 -4.86 20.87
C ALA A 596 -13.77 -5.99 21.38
N PRO A 597 -14.07 -7.30 21.19
CA PRO A 597 -13.11 -8.35 21.52
C PRO A 597 -11.79 -8.25 20.76
N ILE A 598 -11.85 -7.95 19.46
CA ILE A 598 -10.66 -7.80 18.62
C ILE A 598 -9.83 -6.61 19.12
N ALA A 599 -10.47 -5.45 19.32
CA ALA A 599 -9.78 -4.25 19.79
C ALA A 599 -9.12 -4.47 21.16
N ARG A 600 -9.85 -5.05 22.15
CA ARG A 600 -9.30 -5.43 23.47
C ARG A 600 -8.02 -6.27 23.34
N ASP A 601 -8.08 -7.32 22.52
CA ASP A 601 -6.96 -8.26 22.38
C ASP A 601 -5.76 -7.58 21.70
N VAL A 602 -6.01 -6.75 20.67
CA VAL A 602 -4.97 -5.95 20.00
C VAL A 602 -4.38 -4.90 20.96
N THR A 603 -5.20 -4.24 21.76
CA THR A 603 -4.76 -3.28 22.79
C THR A 603 -3.88 -3.95 23.83
N LEU A 604 -4.29 -5.12 24.36
CA LEU A 604 -3.49 -5.88 25.32
C LEU A 604 -2.16 -6.32 24.70
N PHE A 605 -2.19 -6.85 23.48
CA PHE A 605 -0.94 -7.26 22.80
C PHE A 605 -0.02 -6.05 22.56
N ALA A 606 -0.57 -4.90 22.15
CA ALA A 606 0.23 -3.68 21.96
C ALA A 606 0.87 -3.16 23.26
N LEU A 607 0.20 -3.31 24.39
CA LEU A 607 0.71 -2.89 25.70
C LEU A 607 1.72 -3.88 26.31
N THR A 608 1.56 -5.18 26.05
CA THR A 608 2.38 -6.23 26.71
C THR A 608 3.46 -6.82 25.82
N GLY A 609 3.35 -6.67 24.49
CA GLY A 609 4.28 -7.23 23.50
C GLY A 609 4.19 -8.76 23.34
N GLN A 610 3.21 -9.41 23.95
CA GLN A 610 3.04 -10.86 23.94
C GLN A 610 1.56 -11.28 23.92
N MET A 611 1.30 -12.57 23.71
CA MET A 611 -0.07 -13.12 23.80
C MET A 611 -0.67 -12.71 25.14
N PRO A 612 -1.85 -12.05 25.15
CA PRO A 612 -2.45 -11.57 26.39
C PRO A 612 -2.73 -12.67 27.40
N GLU A 613 -2.32 -12.49 28.64
CA GLU A 613 -2.56 -13.44 29.71
C GLU A 613 -4.05 -13.54 30.07
N LEU A 614 -4.52 -14.73 30.42
CA LEU A 614 -5.89 -14.95 30.85
C LEU A 614 -6.29 -14.16 32.09
N SER A 615 -5.30 -13.71 32.88
CA SER A 615 -5.49 -12.82 34.04
C SER A 615 -6.16 -11.50 33.68
N HIS A 616 -5.93 -10.99 32.46
CA HIS A 616 -6.48 -9.72 31.99
C HIS A 616 -7.97 -9.75 31.59
N TYR A 617 -8.58 -10.94 31.57
CA TYR A 617 -9.96 -11.15 31.10
C TYR A 617 -10.94 -11.45 32.23
N PRO A 618 -12.22 -11.04 32.09
CA PRO A 618 -13.27 -11.42 33.04
C PRO A 618 -13.35 -12.95 33.22
N ALA A 619 -13.60 -13.39 34.46
CA ALA A 619 -13.62 -14.82 34.80
C ALA A 619 -14.54 -15.67 33.91
N GLY A 620 -15.73 -15.15 33.55
CA GLY A 620 -16.73 -15.88 32.77
C GLY A 620 -16.36 -16.15 31.31
N VAL A 621 -15.30 -15.50 30.76
CA VAL A 621 -14.88 -15.68 29.35
C VAL A 621 -13.52 -16.34 29.20
N LYS A 622 -12.81 -16.62 30.30
CA LYS A 622 -11.42 -17.13 30.24
C LYS A 622 -11.27 -18.45 29.46
N ALA A 623 -12.22 -19.37 29.62
CA ALA A 623 -12.20 -20.65 28.90
C ALA A 623 -12.33 -20.45 27.38
N GLN A 624 -13.24 -19.59 26.96
CA GLN A 624 -13.42 -19.21 25.55
C GLN A 624 -12.15 -18.54 25.01
N ILE A 625 -11.59 -17.57 25.75
CA ILE A 625 -10.36 -16.85 25.32
C ILE A 625 -9.19 -17.80 25.17
N LYS A 626 -9.05 -18.79 26.08
CA LYS A 626 -7.99 -19.80 25.97
C LYS A 626 -8.10 -20.57 24.65
N GLN A 627 -9.30 -21.03 24.32
CA GLN A 627 -9.54 -21.71 23.06
C GLN A 627 -9.24 -20.81 21.84
N GLU A 628 -9.73 -19.57 21.85
CA GLU A 628 -9.45 -18.59 20.80
C GLU A 628 -7.95 -18.33 20.62
N GLN A 629 -7.18 -18.29 21.71
CA GLN A 629 -5.71 -18.15 21.67
C GLN A 629 -5.01 -19.38 21.12
N GLU A 630 -5.47 -20.59 21.46
CA GLU A 630 -4.96 -21.84 20.91
C GLU A 630 -5.20 -21.93 19.38
N GLU A 631 -6.35 -21.47 18.90
CA GLU A 631 -6.68 -21.39 17.48
C GLU A 631 -5.90 -20.25 16.75
N LEU A 632 -5.54 -19.20 17.46
CA LEU A 632 -4.80 -18.04 16.92
C LEU A 632 -3.30 -18.33 16.78
N ALA A 633 -2.71 -19.04 17.74
CA ALA A 633 -1.27 -19.25 17.80
C ALA A 633 -0.64 -19.80 16.50
N PRO A 634 -1.22 -20.80 15.80
CA PRO A 634 -0.68 -21.29 14.54
C PRO A 634 -0.82 -20.32 13.36
N LYS A 635 -1.62 -19.26 13.49
CA LYS A 635 -1.80 -18.22 12.46
C LYS A 635 -0.78 -17.08 12.58
N LEU A 636 -0.03 -17.06 13.68
CA LEU A 636 1.00 -16.06 13.88
C LEU A 636 2.22 -16.35 12.99
N PHE A 637 2.85 -15.28 12.52
CA PHE A 637 4.05 -15.38 11.70
C PHE A 637 5.20 -16.04 12.48
N ASP A 638 5.87 -17.01 11.86
CA ASP A 638 7.06 -17.63 12.44
C ASP A 638 8.29 -16.74 12.25
N TRP A 639 8.62 -15.98 13.28
CA TRP A 639 9.76 -15.05 13.29
C TRP A 639 11.12 -15.71 13.20
N SER A 640 11.21 -17.04 13.43
CA SER A 640 12.46 -17.80 13.29
C SER A 640 12.91 -17.96 11.84
N THR A 641 11.97 -17.77 10.89
CA THR A 641 12.26 -17.83 9.45
C THR A 641 13.00 -16.62 8.92
N LEU A 642 13.06 -15.52 9.70
CA LEU A 642 13.86 -14.35 9.38
C LEU A 642 15.21 -14.45 10.07
N ASP A 643 16.30 -14.45 9.32
CA ASP A 643 17.61 -14.38 9.93
C ASP A 643 17.86 -13.02 10.60
N LYS A 644 18.88 -12.95 11.50
CA LYS A 644 19.26 -11.72 12.21
C LYS A 644 19.76 -10.61 11.26
N LYS A 645 20.03 -10.92 9.99
CA LYS A 645 20.47 -9.98 8.94
C LYS A 645 19.36 -9.67 7.94
N GLY A 646 18.17 -10.22 8.15
CA GLY A 646 17.02 -10.00 7.28
C GLY A 646 17.12 -10.70 5.92
N GLN A 647 17.97 -11.69 5.80
CA GLN A 647 17.98 -12.59 4.66
C GLN A 647 16.96 -13.71 4.94
N VAL A 648 16.06 -13.94 3.98
CA VAL A 648 15.19 -15.11 4.04
C VAL A 648 16.08 -16.34 3.92
N GLN A 649 16.03 -17.23 4.91
CA GLN A 649 16.66 -18.55 4.76
C GLN A 649 15.94 -19.26 3.61
N THR A 650 16.62 -19.40 2.47
CA THR A 650 16.15 -20.10 1.29
C THR A 650 16.38 -21.60 1.42
#